data_630570cb4b4a260130319d5aa9683630
#
_entry.id   630570cb4b4a260130319d5aa9683630
#
_cell.length_a   1.000
_cell.length_b   1.000
_cell.length_c   1.000
_cell.angle_alpha   90.00
_cell.angle_beta   90.00
_cell.angle_gamma   90.00
#
_symmetry.space_group_name_H-M   'P 1'
#
loop_
_entity.id
_entity.type
_entity.pdbx_description
1 polymer ?
#
loop_
_entity_poly.entity_id
_entity_poly.type
_entity_poly.pdbx_seq_one_letter_code
_entity_poly.pdbx_strand_id
1 'polypeptide(L)'
;MQSVCIACMLAALFAVTAAAQESEDLDFASGLEQFRNIHGMLPSYLNNIGLQLLSQRQRQIERLTSIEDVRQRRSYVRERMLDDLGGFPERTPLNARVVGVLQRPAYRIEKVILESQPHFYVTANLYVPTTGHPPYPAILFPLGHEPGGKTNLTWQQILGSLATKGFVALTWDPIGQGERLQIYDEDLRESKVGDSTTEHTVVGTQCLLTGDHLARYTIWDGIRALDYLLSRPEVDPARIGITGNSGGGTHTAYIAALDDRVQVAAPSCYVTSWRQMLHTIGPQDAEQTFPSWLRDGLDYPDYLYAFDSKPYLVLSAIRDFFPIAGARETFAEATRVYSAIGAKEKLGMFEADDEHGYSKPRRLAVYEWLSRLLKDTDDKGPEPHIEMATPEELRCTPTGQVSTSLGGESVFTLNQKRLERLKANRRTPMGELAREVAESINYEPPSTSLQVRSYGAISRSGYHIEKLIYESESGITIPSLLFVPDGAGDKKPAVVMASGNGKKASALEAEQLVTSGMIVLSIDARGFGETRVNADANSEEFNHYFGDYRDAMTALLVGKTMVGMRVLDITRAVDLLSARPDVDRDEIHVYGNNGGSAPALYAAVLDRRIRKVVLEGMLASYDSVVENKIHRHVLESVVPGALKIYDLPDLVASLAPRKVSIVSATDSLGHELPANTVRKVYSRAVDAYRQMKMEQAIHIRDRSVSDETTTIYGELVDEPARP
;
A
#
# COMPACT_ATOMS: atom_id res chain seq x y z
N MET A 1 31.06 38.96 39.89
CA MET A 1 30.05 37.92 39.50
C MET A 1 29.50 38.13 38.08
N GLN A 2 29.38 39.37 37.57
CA GLN A 2 28.85 39.60 36.17
C GLN A 2 29.83 39.14 35.07
N SER A 3 31.14 39.24 35.25
CA SER A 3 32.13 38.84 34.24
C SER A 3 32.25 37.33 34.02
N VAL A 4 31.94 36.49 35.03
CA VAL A 4 31.96 35.05 34.92
C VAL A 4 30.73 34.49 34.18
N CYS A 5 29.55 35.14 34.36
CA CYS A 5 28.34 34.77 33.62
C CYS A 5 28.42 35.07 32.11
N ILE A 6 29.09 36.14 31.71
CA ILE A 6 29.26 36.47 30.28
C ILE A 6 30.21 35.51 29.59
N ALA A 7 31.29 35.08 30.27
CA ALA A 7 32.20 34.07 29.73
C ALA A 7 31.55 32.69 29.60
N CYS A 8 30.70 32.27 30.54
CA CYS A 8 29.94 31.02 30.46
C CYS A 8 28.86 31.07 29.38
N MET A 9 28.18 32.24 29.19
CA MET A 9 27.22 32.40 28.09
C MET A 9 27.91 32.40 26.72
N LEU A 10 29.05 33.05 26.59
CA LEU A 10 29.83 33.04 25.34
C LEU A 10 30.39 31.63 25.05
N ALA A 11 30.88 30.91 26.06
CA ALA A 11 31.32 29.53 25.87
C ALA A 11 30.18 28.57 25.53
N ALA A 12 28.97 28.76 26.11
CA ALA A 12 27.78 27.99 25.75
C ALA A 12 27.27 28.35 24.33
N LEU A 13 27.35 29.63 23.92
CA LEU A 13 27.00 30.04 22.56
C LEU A 13 28.01 29.47 21.53
N PHE A 14 29.31 29.49 21.82
CA PHE A 14 30.34 28.89 20.97
C PHE A 14 30.20 27.37 20.89
N ALA A 15 29.86 26.67 21.98
CA ALA A 15 29.60 25.24 21.98
C ALA A 15 28.33 24.89 21.18
N VAL A 16 27.26 25.69 21.27
CA VAL A 16 26.02 25.50 20.49
C VAL A 16 26.24 25.80 19.00
N THR A 17 27.03 26.83 18.67
CA THR A 17 27.36 27.12 17.25
C THR A 17 28.32 26.11 16.65
N ALA A 18 29.29 25.60 17.42
CA ALA A 18 30.19 24.53 16.97
C ALA A 18 29.43 23.20 16.76
N ALA A 19 28.53 22.84 17.72
CA ALA A 19 27.71 21.65 17.57
C ALA A 19 26.70 21.75 16.40
N ALA A 20 26.14 22.92 16.15
CA ALA A 20 25.26 23.15 15.00
C ALA A 20 26.04 23.08 13.67
N GLN A 21 27.24 23.64 13.61
CA GLN A 21 28.11 23.60 12.43
C GLN A 21 28.68 22.19 12.17
N GLU A 22 28.97 21.42 13.22
CA GLU A 22 29.37 20.01 13.11
C GLU A 22 28.23 19.11 12.62
N SER A 23 26.96 19.42 12.96
CA SER A 23 25.80 18.64 12.51
C SER A 23 25.44 18.89 11.03
N GLU A 24 25.66 20.10 10.51
CA GLU A 24 25.47 20.44 9.09
C GLU A 24 26.49 19.75 8.19
N ASP A 25 27.67 19.45 8.69
CA ASP A 25 28.76 18.84 7.94
C ASP A 25 28.54 17.34 7.61
N LEU A 26 27.60 16.65 8.29
CA LEU A 26 27.29 15.23 8.08
C LEU A 26 26.23 14.99 7.00
N ASP A 27 25.39 15.99 6.72
CA ASP A 27 24.49 15.99 5.57
C ASP A 27 25.18 16.78 4.45
N PHE A 28 25.65 16.10 3.43
CA PHE A 28 26.52 16.72 2.41
C PHE A 28 26.02 16.53 0.97
N ALA A 29 25.22 15.52 0.70
CA ALA A 29 24.85 15.18 -0.67
C ALA A 29 23.89 16.21 -1.26
N SER A 30 22.89 16.67 -0.52
CA SER A 30 21.95 17.70 -0.96
C SER A 30 22.58 19.05 -1.25
N GLY A 31 23.76 19.35 -0.68
CA GLY A 31 24.59 20.53 -0.97
C GLY A 31 25.36 20.47 -2.28
N LEU A 32 25.48 19.29 -2.89
CA LEU A 32 26.20 19.09 -4.15
C LEU A 32 25.27 19.35 -5.33
N GLU A 33 25.74 20.12 -6.33
CA GLU A 33 24.91 20.52 -7.48
C GLU A 33 24.26 19.33 -8.20
N GLN A 34 25.01 18.26 -8.39
CA GLN A 34 24.57 17.04 -9.05
C GLN A 34 23.53 16.23 -8.26
N PHE A 35 23.35 16.52 -6.98
CA PHE A 35 22.41 15.82 -6.08
C PHE A 35 21.38 16.75 -5.46
N ARG A 36 21.22 17.97 -5.99
CA ARG A 36 20.20 18.93 -5.47
C ARG A 36 18.80 18.36 -5.33
N ASN A 37 18.43 17.40 -6.20
CA ASN A 37 17.13 16.74 -6.18
C ASN A 37 17.21 15.31 -5.67
N ILE A 38 18.10 15.02 -4.72
CA ILE A 38 18.27 13.67 -4.18
C ILE A 38 16.98 13.16 -3.49
N HIS A 39 16.17 14.05 -2.93
CA HIS A 39 14.84 13.76 -2.37
C HIS A 39 13.84 13.23 -3.42
N GLY A 40 14.00 13.63 -4.69
CA GLY A 40 13.18 13.16 -5.81
C GLY A 40 13.73 11.91 -6.50
N MET A 41 14.82 11.34 -6.01
CA MET A 41 15.49 10.19 -6.64
C MET A 41 14.60 8.94 -6.66
N LEU A 42 14.06 8.55 -5.52
CA LEU A 42 13.23 7.34 -5.42
C LEU A 42 11.91 7.45 -6.22
N PRO A 43 11.09 8.52 -6.07
CA PRO A 43 9.91 8.69 -6.92
C PRO A 43 10.24 8.69 -8.41
N SER A 44 11.33 9.37 -8.82
CA SER A 44 11.75 9.39 -10.23
C SER A 44 12.15 8.00 -10.73
N TYR A 45 12.87 7.24 -9.93
CA TYR A 45 13.25 5.86 -10.23
C TYR A 45 12.04 4.97 -10.44
N LEU A 46 11.07 4.99 -9.49
CA LEU A 46 9.85 4.20 -9.57
C LEU A 46 8.97 4.60 -10.75
N ASN A 47 8.79 5.90 -10.98
CA ASN A 47 8.04 6.43 -12.12
C ASN A 47 8.69 6.01 -13.45
N ASN A 48 10.01 6.05 -13.57
CA ASN A 48 10.71 5.61 -14.77
C ASN A 48 10.49 4.12 -15.07
N ILE A 49 10.50 3.26 -14.05
CA ILE A 49 10.16 1.85 -14.21
C ILE A 49 8.71 1.72 -14.71
N GLY A 50 7.76 2.39 -14.06
CA GLY A 50 6.35 2.38 -14.47
C GLY A 50 6.15 2.83 -15.92
N LEU A 51 6.80 3.91 -16.34
CA LEU A 51 6.74 4.41 -17.72
C LEU A 51 7.34 3.43 -18.74
N GLN A 52 8.42 2.73 -18.37
CA GLN A 52 9.01 1.69 -19.23
C GLN A 52 8.06 0.50 -19.38
N LEU A 53 7.43 0.05 -18.29
CA LEU A 53 6.44 -1.03 -18.29
C LEU A 53 5.20 -0.66 -19.14
N LEU A 54 4.69 0.56 -18.99
CA LEU A 54 3.60 1.09 -19.82
C LEU A 54 3.98 1.15 -21.32
N SER A 55 5.23 1.51 -21.63
CA SER A 55 5.73 1.51 -23.01
C SER A 55 5.85 0.08 -23.58
N GLN A 56 6.17 -0.92 -22.74
CA GLN A 56 6.16 -2.33 -23.14
C GLN A 56 4.73 -2.81 -23.40
N ARG A 57 3.79 -2.48 -22.49
CA ARG A 57 2.35 -2.77 -22.65
C ARG A 57 1.82 -2.18 -23.95
N GLN A 58 2.11 -0.91 -24.25
CA GLN A 58 1.64 -0.25 -25.46
C GLN A 58 1.99 -1.05 -26.73
N ARG A 59 3.22 -1.57 -26.84
CA ARG A 59 3.63 -2.43 -27.97
C ARG A 59 2.82 -3.72 -28.08
N GLN A 60 2.32 -4.25 -26.95
CA GLN A 60 1.43 -5.43 -26.95
C GLN A 60 0.04 -5.03 -27.43
N ILE A 61 -0.49 -3.91 -26.94
CA ILE A 61 -1.83 -3.42 -27.31
C ILE A 61 -1.91 -3.03 -28.78
N GLU A 62 -0.85 -2.49 -29.38
CA GLU A 62 -0.78 -2.18 -30.81
C GLU A 62 -1.02 -3.40 -31.72
N ARG A 63 -0.80 -4.62 -31.21
CA ARG A 63 -1.04 -5.88 -31.92
C ARG A 63 -2.48 -6.38 -31.83
N LEU A 64 -3.34 -5.75 -31.03
CA LEU A 64 -4.76 -6.12 -30.93
C LEU A 64 -5.51 -5.62 -32.17
N THR A 65 -5.72 -6.48 -33.15
CA THR A 65 -6.32 -6.15 -34.44
C THR A 65 -7.53 -7.02 -34.80
N SER A 66 -7.79 -8.06 -34.03
CA SER A 66 -8.91 -8.98 -34.23
C SER A 66 -9.71 -9.21 -32.95
N ILE A 67 -10.93 -9.73 -33.10
CA ILE A 67 -11.78 -10.13 -31.96
C ILE A 67 -11.08 -11.19 -31.11
N GLU A 68 -10.33 -12.10 -31.74
CA GLU A 68 -9.60 -13.14 -31.00
C GLU A 68 -8.48 -12.56 -30.16
N ASP A 69 -7.71 -11.59 -30.66
CA ASP A 69 -6.67 -10.90 -29.88
C ASP A 69 -7.29 -10.22 -28.64
N VAL A 70 -8.44 -9.57 -28.80
CA VAL A 70 -9.14 -8.91 -27.69
C VAL A 70 -9.67 -9.92 -26.69
N ARG A 71 -10.15 -11.08 -27.12
CA ARG A 71 -10.59 -12.16 -26.21
C ARG A 71 -9.41 -12.74 -25.42
N GLN A 72 -8.25 -12.95 -26.06
CA GLN A 72 -7.04 -13.40 -25.37
C GLN A 72 -6.59 -12.33 -24.34
N ARG A 73 -6.62 -11.03 -24.71
CA ARG A 73 -6.30 -9.97 -23.76
C ARG A 73 -7.30 -9.93 -22.61
N ARG A 74 -8.59 -10.06 -22.87
CA ARG A 74 -9.62 -10.18 -21.84
C ARG A 74 -9.33 -11.30 -20.85
N SER A 75 -9.02 -12.49 -21.36
CA SER A 75 -8.71 -13.65 -20.52
C SER A 75 -7.48 -13.37 -19.63
N TYR A 76 -6.43 -12.80 -20.21
CA TYR A 76 -5.23 -12.40 -19.48
C TYR A 76 -5.53 -11.38 -18.38
N VAL A 77 -6.26 -10.29 -18.69
CA VAL A 77 -6.60 -9.25 -17.70
C VAL A 77 -7.40 -9.83 -16.54
N ARG A 78 -8.41 -10.66 -16.83
CA ARG A 78 -9.26 -11.29 -15.81
C ARG A 78 -8.47 -12.27 -14.94
N GLU A 79 -7.56 -13.03 -15.53
CA GLU A 79 -6.67 -13.93 -14.81
C GLU A 79 -5.79 -13.15 -13.84
N ARG A 80 -5.12 -12.08 -14.30
CA ARG A 80 -4.28 -11.24 -13.42
C ARG A 80 -5.08 -10.59 -12.30
N MET A 81 -6.25 -10.01 -12.61
CA MET A 81 -7.14 -9.46 -11.58
C MET A 81 -7.52 -10.51 -10.52
N LEU A 82 -7.89 -11.72 -10.94
CA LEU A 82 -8.26 -12.79 -10.01
C LEU A 82 -7.07 -13.28 -9.18
N ASP A 83 -5.88 -13.33 -9.77
CA ASP A 83 -4.66 -13.69 -9.04
C ASP A 83 -4.33 -12.65 -7.97
N ASP A 84 -4.36 -11.36 -8.31
CA ASP A 84 -4.12 -10.25 -7.37
C ASP A 84 -5.16 -10.24 -6.23
N LEU A 85 -6.42 -10.56 -6.55
CA LEU A 85 -7.50 -10.67 -5.55
C LEU A 85 -7.38 -11.93 -4.66
N GLY A 86 -6.55 -12.91 -5.05
CA GLY A 86 -6.54 -14.23 -4.39
C GLY A 86 -7.81 -15.04 -4.65
N GLY A 87 -8.48 -14.81 -5.80
CA GLY A 87 -9.76 -15.38 -6.20
C GLY A 87 -10.95 -14.82 -5.43
N PHE A 88 -12.16 -15.27 -5.76
CA PHE A 88 -13.38 -14.90 -5.04
C PHE A 88 -13.74 -15.91 -3.95
N PRO A 89 -14.47 -15.46 -2.90
CA PRO A 89 -15.08 -16.37 -1.94
C PRO A 89 -16.09 -17.33 -2.59
N GLU A 90 -16.41 -18.41 -1.90
CA GLU A 90 -17.48 -19.31 -2.29
C GLU A 90 -18.85 -18.60 -2.20
N ARG A 91 -19.75 -18.88 -3.16
CA ARG A 91 -21.11 -18.36 -3.12
C ARG A 91 -21.90 -19.08 -2.04
N THR A 92 -22.38 -18.33 -1.06
CA THR A 92 -23.24 -18.79 0.04
C THR A 92 -24.63 -18.17 -0.07
N PRO A 93 -25.65 -18.64 0.65
CA PRO A 93 -26.95 -17.99 0.69
C PRO A 93 -26.83 -16.51 1.07
N LEU A 94 -27.56 -15.64 0.36
CA LEU A 94 -27.55 -14.19 0.62
C LEU A 94 -28.24 -13.82 1.94
N ASN A 95 -29.10 -14.67 2.47
CA ASN A 95 -29.93 -14.40 3.65
C ASN A 95 -30.56 -13.00 3.61
N ALA A 96 -30.91 -12.54 2.41
CA ALA A 96 -31.38 -11.18 2.17
C ALA A 96 -32.74 -10.94 2.83
N ARG A 97 -32.87 -9.81 3.52
CA ARG A 97 -34.10 -9.39 4.19
C ARG A 97 -34.38 -7.92 3.97
N VAL A 98 -35.64 -7.59 3.65
CA VAL A 98 -36.14 -6.21 3.62
C VAL A 98 -36.54 -5.83 5.05
N VAL A 99 -35.85 -4.83 5.59
CA VAL A 99 -36.04 -4.35 6.98
C VAL A 99 -36.88 -3.10 7.07
N GLY A 100 -37.29 -2.53 5.96
CA GLY A 100 -38.17 -1.37 5.89
C GLY A 100 -38.44 -0.94 4.45
N VAL A 101 -39.53 -0.21 4.25
CA VAL A 101 -39.92 0.32 2.93
C VAL A 101 -40.35 1.78 3.07
N LEU A 102 -39.80 2.65 2.22
CA LEU A 102 -40.16 4.04 2.12
C LEU A 102 -40.90 4.25 0.79
N GLN A 103 -42.13 4.77 0.85
CA GLN A 103 -42.93 5.04 -0.36
C GLN A 103 -42.63 6.43 -0.91
N ARG A 104 -42.58 6.54 -2.23
CA ARG A 104 -42.49 7.80 -2.99
C ARG A 104 -43.51 7.75 -4.15
N PRO A 105 -43.91 8.88 -4.72
CA PRO A 105 -44.96 8.88 -5.76
C PRO A 105 -44.67 8.00 -6.98
N ALA A 106 -43.42 7.95 -7.44
CA ALA A 106 -43.01 7.22 -8.64
C ALA A 106 -42.24 5.92 -8.39
N TYR A 107 -41.81 5.68 -7.13
CA TYR A 107 -41.01 4.51 -6.74
C TYR A 107 -41.16 4.21 -5.25
N ARG A 108 -40.68 3.07 -4.82
CA ARG A 108 -40.44 2.74 -3.40
C ARG A 108 -38.97 2.46 -3.16
N ILE A 109 -38.49 2.70 -1.94
CA ILE A 109 -37.15 2.35 -1.49
C ILE A 109 -37.27 1.21 -0.48
N GLU A 110 -36.70 0.07 -0.79
CA GLU A 110 -36.61 -1.06 0.11
C GLU A 110 -35.24 -1.04 0.81
N LYS A 111 -35.21 -1.02 2.14
CA LYS A 111 -34.00 -1.13 2.96
C LYS A 111 -33.65 -2.59 3.10
N VAL A 112 -32.48 -2.98 2.62
CA VAL A 112 -32.10 -4.39 2.49
C VAL A 112 -30.83 -4.65 3.29
N ILE A 113 -30.80 -5.77 4.00
CA ILE A 113 -29.56 -6.34 4.57
C ILE A 113 -29.36 -7.70 3.91
N LEU A 114 -28.16 -7.94 3.39
CA LEU A 114 -27.77 -9.22 2.81
C LEU A 114 -26.40 -9.66 3.34
N GLU A 115 -26.07 -10.92 3.19
CA GLU A 115 -24.77 -11.48 3.49
C GLU A 115 -23.99 -11.74 2.18
N SER A 116 -22.88 -11.06 1.99
CA SER A 116 -21.99 -11.35 0.84
C SER A 116 -21.13 -12.59 1.10
N GLN A 117 -20.79 -12.82 2.35
CA GLN A 117 -20.21 -14.04 2.92
C GLN A 117 -20.94 -14.35 4.24
N PRO A 118 -20.79 -15.53 4.83
CA PRO A 118 -21.44 -15.85 6.10
C PRO A 118 -21.14 -14.80 7.18
N HIS A 119 -22.17 -14.13 7.68
CA HIS A 119 -22.11 -13.06 8.69
C HIS A 119 -21.36 -11.79 8.27
N PHE A 120 -21.00 -11.65 7.01
CA PHE A 120 -20.44 -10.41 6.47
C PHE A 120 -21.57 -9.61 5.82
N TYR A 121 -22.15 -8.68 6.61
CA TYR A 121 -23.37 -7.99 6.25
C TYR A 121 -23.12 -6.78 5.33
N VAL A 122 -24.02 -6.65 4.34
CA VAL A 122 -24.08 -5.51 3.42
C VAL A 122 -25.44 -4.82 3.60
N THR A 123 -25.40 -3.52 3.90
CA THR A 123 -26.59 -2.66 4.01
C THR A 123 -26.83 -1.97 2.67
N ALA A 124 -28.02 -2.11 2.11
CA ALA A 124 -28.35 -1.66 0.77
C ALA A 124 -29.73 -0.98 0.70
N ASN A 125 -29.92 -0.14 -0.31
CA ASN A 125 -31.22 0.45 -0.67
C ASN A 125 -31.57 0.08 -2.11
N LEU A 126 -32.73 -0.57 -2.29
CA LEU A 126 -33.27 -0.92 -3.60
C LEU A 126 -34.41 0.06 -3.95
N TYR A 127 -34.22 0.81 -5.02
CA TYR A 127 -35.21 1.73 -5.59
C TYR A 127 -35.99 1.00 -6.68
N VAL A 128 -37.29 0.82 -6.49
CA VAL A 128 -38.15 0.05 -7.40
C VAL A 128 -39.23 0.94 -7.96
N PRO A 129 -39.37 1.09 -9.30
CA PRO A 129 -40.43 1.85 -9.92
C PRO A 129 -41.82 1.35 -9.47
N THR A 130 -42.77 2.28 -9.29
CA THR A 130 -44.20 1.99 -9.06
C THR A 130 -45.05 2.31 -10.27
N THR A 131 -44.46 2.83 -11.34
CA THR A 131 -45.07 3.17 -12.62
C THR A 131 -44.50 2.28 -13.72
N GLY A 132 -45.27 2.04 -14.78
CA GLY A 132 -44.87 1.15 -15.88
C GLY A 132 -45.16 -0.33 -15.56
N HIS A 133 -44.51 -1.24 -16.25
CA HIS A 133 -44.76 -2.68 -16.16
C HIS A 133 -43.44 -3.46 -15.99
N PRO A 134 -43.31 -4.30 -14.95
CA PRO A 134 -42.16 -5.20 -14.83
C PRO A 134 -42.20 -6.30 -15.91
N PRO A 135 -41.05 -6.94 -16.23
CA PRO A 135 -39.75 -6.71 -15.61
C PRO A 135 -39.04 -5.46 -16.17
N TYR A 136 -38.41 -4.70 -15.25
CA TYR A 136 -37.68 -3.48 -15.59
C TYR A 136 -36.20 -3.78 -15.85
N PRO A 137 -35.53 -2.98 -16.69
CA PRO A 137 -34.05 -2.96 -16.68
C PRO A 137 -33.55 -2.51 -15.31
N ALA A 138 -32.34 -2.95 -14.93
CA ALA A 138 -31.84 -2.65 -13.61
C ALA A 138 -30.41 -2.10 -13.64
N ILE A 139 -30.10 -1.25 -12.68
CA ILE A 139 -28.83 -0.57 -12.52
C ILE A 139 -28.21 -0.94 -11.17
N LEU A 140 -27.00 -1.50 -11.21
CA LEU A 140 -26.13 -1.63 -10.05
C LEU A 140 -25.40 -0.31 -9.88
N PHE A 141 -25.46 0.29 -8.68
CA PHE A 141 -24.92 1.62 -8.41
C PHE A 141 -23.96 1.59 -7.22
N PRO A 142 -22.67 1.21 -7.43
CA PRO A 142 -21.64 1.32 -6.41
C PRO A 142 -21.36 2.79 -6.09
N LEU A 143 -20.98 3.06 -4.83
CA LEU A 143 -20.79 4.40 -4.30
C LEU A 143 -19.32 4.81 -4.29
N GLY A 144 -19.06 6.11 -4.47
CA GLY A 144 -17.76 6.73 -4.21
C GLY A 144 -17.50 6.90 -2.71
N HIS A 145 -16.29 7.42 -2.40
CA HIS A 145 -15.84 7.61 -1.02
C HIS A 145 -16.57 8.80 -0.36
N GLU A 146 -17.67 8.49 0.30
CA GLU A 146 -18.50 9.48 1.00
C GLU A 146 -18.87 8.95 2.39
N PRO A 147 -18.59 9.68 3.48
CA PRO A 147 -18.84 9.21 4.84
C PRO A 147 -20.30 8.78 5.07
N GLY A 148 -21.25 9.47 4.45
CA GLY A 148 -22.69 9.18 4.56
C GLY A 148 -23.12 7.91 3.80
N GLY A 149 -22.27 7.32 2.98
CA GLY A 149 -22.60 6.15 2.17
C GLY A 149 -23.86 6.36 1.33
N LYS A 150 -24.77 5.39 1.34
CA LYS A 150 -26.00 5.41 0.54
C LYS A 150 -27.01 6.53 0.91
N THR A 151 -26.77 7.26 2.01
CA THR A 151 -27.65 8.35 2.43
C THR A 151 -27.31 9.70 1.81
N ASN A 152 -26.15 9.82 1.11
CA ASN A 152 -25.70 11.05 0.46
C ASN A 152 -26.75 11.56 -0.55
N LEU A 153 -26.99 12.88 -0.54
CA LEU A 153 -28.05 13.52 -1.34
C LEU A 153 -27.83 13.38 -2.85
N THR A 154 -26.59 13.43 -3.32
CA THR A 154 -26.26 13.23 -4.74
C THR A 154 -26.67 11.83 -5.21
N TRP A 155 -26.39 10.83 -4.39
CA TRP A 155 -26.75 9.46 -4.71
C TRP A 155 -28.25 9.24 -4.70
N GLN A 156 -28.96 9.83 -3.75
CA GLN A 156 -30.43 9.80 -3.72
C GLN A 156 -31.03 10.43 -4.98
N GLN A 157 -30.48 11.58 -5.43
CA GLN A 157 -30.92 12.25 -6.67
C GLN A 157 -30.78 11.32 -7.89
N ILE A 158 -29.64 10.65 -8.03
CA ILE A 158 -29.38 9.75 -9.16
C ILE A 158 -30.30 8.52 -9.09
N LEU A 159 -30.37 7.86 -7.93
CA LEU A 159 -31.13 6.63 -7.74
C LEU A 159 -32.62 6.86 -7.89
N GLY A 160 -33.16 7.93 -7.30
CA GLY A 160 -34.54 8.33 -7.47
C GLY A 160 -34.89 8.72 -8.91
N SER A 161 -33.95 9.38 -9.61
CA SER A 161 -34.12 9.69 -11.04
C SER A 161 -34.17 8.43 -11.89
N LEU A 162 -33.25 7.48 -11.66
CA LEU A 162 -33.25 6.18 -12.36
C LEU A 162 -34.57 5.44 -12.13
N ALA A 163 -35.04 5.38 -10.87
CA ALA A 163 -36.28 4.73 -10.54
C ALA A 163 -37.51 5.44 -11.20
N THR A 164 -37.53 6.78 -11.16
CA THR A 164 -38.61 7.56 -11.86
C THR A 164 -38.59 7.35 -13.37
N LYS A 165 -37.39 7.13 -13.94
CA LYS A 165 -37.21 6.82 -15.38
C LYS A 165 -37.46 5.34 -15.69
N GLY A 166 -37.92 4.52 -14.75
CA GLY A 166 -38.31 3.12 -14.95
C GLY A 166 -37.15 2.11 -14.92
N PHE A 167 -36.10 2.36 -14.15
CA PHE A 167 -35.06 1.40 -13.83
C PHE A 167 -35.20 0.95 -12.38
N VAL A 168 -35.03 -0.33 -12.09
CA VAL A 168 -34.72 -0.76 -10.72
C VAL A 168 -33.27 -0.38 -10.44
N ALA A 169 -32.97 0.28 -9.32
CA ALA A 169 -31.62 0.69 -8.97
C ALA A 169 -31.22 0.19 -7.59
N LEU A 170 -30.12 -0.52 -7.48
CA LEU A 170 -29.58 -1.03 -6.22
C LEU A 170 -28.26 -0.35 -5.89
N THR A 171 -28.19 0.19 -4.67
CA THR A 171 -26.97 0.71 -4.08
C THR A 171 -26.73 0.10 -2.71
N TRP A 172 -25.48 0.10 -2.24
CA TRP A 172 -25.11 -0.40 -0.92
C TRP A 172 -24.02 0.47 -0.29
N ASP A 173 -23.87 0.40 1.04
CA ASP A 173 -22.73 1.01 1.70
C ASP A 173 -21.47 0.19 1.41
N PRO A 174 -20.42 0.79 0.82
CA PRO A 174 -19.13 0.14 0.69
C PRO A 174 -18.50 -0.14 2.06
N ILE A 175 -17.48 -0.98 2.10
CA ILE A 175 -16.64 -1.18 3.27
C ILE A 175 -16.06 0.19 3.69
N GLY A 176 -16.06 0.48 4.99
CA GLY A 176 -15.53 1.74 5.52
C GLY A 176 -16.43 2.98 5.33
N GLN A 177 -17.70 2.80 4.93
CA GLN A 177 -18.64 3.92 4.70
C GLN A 177 -20.04 3.62 5.22
N GLY A 178 -20.80 4.68 5.46
CA GLY A 178 -22.20 4.58 5.91
C GLY A 178 -22.35 3.72 7.15
N GLU A 179 -23.13 2.64 7.05
CA GLU A 179 -23.36 1.71 8.16
C GLU A 179 -22.27 0.62 8.31
N ARG A 180 -21.15 0.69 7.55
CA ARG A 180 -20.14 -0.37 7.44
C ARG A 180 -18.73 0.05 7.80
N LEU A 181 -18.57 0.97 8.77
CA LEU A 181 -17.27 1.34 9.29
C LEU A 181 -16.56 0.12 9.89
N GLN A 182 -15.29 -0.06 9.55
CA GLN A 182 -14.48 -1.18 10.01
C GLN A 182 -13.89 -0.93 11.40
N ILE A 183 -13.57 0.33 11.68
CA ILE A 183 -12.88 0.77 12.90
C ILE A 183 -13.75 1.79 13.65
N TYR A 184 -15.07 1.49 13.72
CA TYR A 184 -16.06 2.36 14.36
C TYR A 184 -15.78 2.55 15.85
N ASP A 185 -15.87 3.80 16.30
CA ASP A 185 -15.84 4.21 17.70
C ASP A 185 -17.24 4.64 18.14
N GLU A 186 -17.78 4.01 19.18
CA GLU A 186 -19.12 4.29 19.67
C GLU A 186 -19.23 5.64 20.38
N ASP A 187 -18.16 6.10 21.02
CA ASP A 187 -18.14 7.38 21.73
C ASP A 187 -18.03 8.56 20.75
N LEU A 188 -17.19 8.44 19.73
CA LEU A 188 -17.02 9.43 18.68
C LEU A 188 -18.13 9.36 17.63
N ARG A 189 -18.77 8.20 17.43
CA ARG A 189 -19.75 7.88 16.38
C ARG A 189 -19.18 8.01 14.96
N GLU A 190 -17.90 7.77 14.81
CA GLU A 190 -17.17 7.84 13.57
C GLU A 190 -16.02 6.82 13.55
N SER A 191 -15.25 6.76 12.47
CA SER A 191 -14.05 5.94 12.41
C SER A 191 -12.93 6.51 13.28
N LYS A 192 -12.20 5.64 14.01
CA LYS A 192 -11.00 6.03 14.79
C LYS A 192 -9.83 6.48 13.94
N VAL A 193 -9.82 6.17 12.66
CA VAL A 193 -8.68 6.39 11.77
C VAL A 193 -8.97 7.43 10.67
N GLY A 194 -10.14 8.06 10.69
CA GLY A 194 -10.50 9.10 9.74
C GLY A 194 -11.45 8.59 8.65
N ASP A 195 -11.19 8.96 7.40
CA ASP A 195 -12.08 8.69 6.28
C ASP A 195 -12.02 7.23 5.78
N SER A 196 -12.86 6.92 4.79
CA SER A 196 -12.97 5.58 4.21
C SER A 196 -11.69 5.09 3.55
N THR A 197 -10.93 5.97 2.91
CA THR A 197 -9.68 5.61 2.23
C THR A 197 -8.58 5.23 3.21
N THR A 198 -8.56 5.86 4.39
CA THR A 198 -7.69 5.49 5.50
C THR A 198 -8.10 4.13 6.10
N GLU A 199 -9.42 3.89 6.34
CA GLU A 199 -9.90 2.56 6.75
C GLU A 199 -9.51 1.48 5.74
N HIS A 200 -9.71 1.75 4.43
CA HIS A 200 -9.32 0.83 3.36
C HIS A 200 -7.84 0.47 3.42
N THR A 201 -6.99 1.46 3.64
CA THR A 201 -5.54 1.22 3.65
C THR A 201 -5.09 0.50 4.92
N VAL A 202 -5.72 0.75 6.08
CA VAL A 202 -5.43 0.00 7.32
C VAL A 202 -5.76 -1.48 7.11
N VAL A 203 -7.00 -1.82 6.77
CA VAL A 203 -7.38 -3.23 6.60
C VAL A 203 -6.75 -3.85 5.35
N GLY A 204 -6.49 -3.06 4.30
CA GLY A 204 -5.80 -3.48 3.08
C GLY A 204 -4.34 -3.86 3.30
N THR A 205 -3.63 -3.15 4.17
CA THR A 205 -2.26 -3.51 4.59
C THR A 205 -2.23 -4.91 5.24
N GLN A 206 -3.23 -5.23 6.07
CA GLN A 206 -3.39 -6.57 6.65
C GLN A 206 -3.70 -7.62 5.57
N CYS A 207 -4.53 -7.28 4.59
CA CYS A 207 -4.78 -8.14 3.43
C CYS A 207 -3.48 -8.45 2.69
N LEU A 208 -2.67 -7.43 2.36
CA LEU A 208 -1.39 -7.61 1.67
C LEU A 208 -0.48 -8.59 2.40
N LEU A 209 -0.29 -8.44 3.71
CA LEU A 209 0.55 -9.33 4.52
C LEU A 209 0.07 -10.79 4.47
N THR A 210 -1.25 -11.02 4.47
CA THR A 210 -1.85 -12.36 4.39
C THR A 210 -1.94 -12.89 2.96
N GLY A 211 -1.47 -12.13 1.96
CA GLY A 211 -1.55 -12.47 0.53
C GLY A 211 -2.98 -12.50 0.02
N ASP A 212 -3.73 -11.48 0.41
CA ASP A 212 -5.09 -11.16 -0.01
C ASP A 212 -5.12 -9.69 -0.48
N HIS A 213 -6.25 -9.21 -0.96
CA HIS A 213 -6.43 -7.84 -1.40
C HIS A 213 -7.79 -7.29 -0.95
N LEU A 214 -7.85 -6.00 -0.55
CA LEU A 214 -9.11 -5.39 -0.11
C LEU A 214 -10.18 -5.40 -1.22
N ALA A 215 -9.79 -5.13 -2.47
CA ALA A 215 -10.71 -5.16 -3.61
C ALA A 215 -11.43 -6.50 -3.79
N ARG A 216 -10.88 -7.60 -3.29
CA ARG A 216 -11.58 -8.89 -3.25
C ARG A 216 -12.93 -8.79 -2.56
N TYR A 217 -12.97 -8.10 -1.43
CA TYR A 217 -14.19 -7.97 -0.61
C TYR A 217 -15.14 -6.94 -1.19
N THR A 218 -14.62 -5.81 -1.68
CA THR A 218 -15.46 -4.75 -2.24
C THR A 218 -16.09 -5.15 -3.57
N ILE A 219 -15.34 -5.84 -4.44
CA ILE A 219 -15.88 -6.41 -5.69
C ILE A 219 -16.87 -7.52 -5.41
N TRP A 220 -16.55 -8.40 -4.44
CA TRP A 220 -17.44 -9.50 -4.07
C TRP A 220 -18.77 -9.01 -3.53
N ASP A 221 -18.78 -7.97 -2.69
CA ASP A 221 -20.01 -7.33 -2.23
C ASP A 221 -20.88 -6.87 -3.42
N GLY A 222 -20.28 -6.26 -4.45
CA GLY A 222 -20.98 -5.84 -5.65
C GLY A 222 -21.52 -7.01 -6.49
N ILE A 223 -20.75 -8.09 -6.63
CA ILE A 223 -21.20 -9.34 -7.30
C ILE A 223 -22.39 -9.96 -6.55
N ARG A 224 -22.36 -9.97 -5.21
CA ARG A 224 -23.44 -10.48 -4.38
C ARG A 224 -24.67 -9.56 -4.37
N ALA A 225 -24.45 -8.23 -4.44
CA ALA A 225 -25.52 -7.28 -4.67
C ALA A 225 -26.19 -7.51 -6.03
N LEU A 226 -25.42 -7.83 -7.08
CA LEU A 226 -25.96 -8.24 -8.38
C LEU A 226 -26.75 -9.58 -8.27
N ASP A 227 -26.28 -10.55 -7.52
CA ASP A 227 -27.02 -11.79 -7.26
C ASP A 227 -28.39 -11.49 -6.63
N TYR A 228 -28.45 -10.57 -5.64
CA TYR A 228 -29.70 -10.11 -5.04
C TYR A 228 -30.59 -9.41 -6.06
N LEU A 229 -30.05 -8.48 -6.84
CA LEU A 229 -30.79 -7.74 -7.85
C LEU A 229 -31.44 -8.69 -8.86
N LEU A 230 -30.73 -9.71 -9.32
CA LEU A 230 -31.22 -10.73 -10.27
C LEU A 230 -32.21 -11.71 -9.65
N SER A 231 -32.30 -11.81 -8.33
CA SER A 231 -33.31 -12.63 -7.65
C SER A 231 -34.69 -11.97 -7.61
N ARG A 232 -34.77 -10.69 -7.98
CA ARG A 232 -36.01 -9.91 -7.90
C ARG A 232 -36.89 -10.17 -9.12
N PRO A 233 -38.18 -10.48 -8.92
CA PRO A 233 -39.12 -10.74 -10.03
C PRO A 233 -39.39 -9.49 -10.87
N GLU A 234 -39.14 -8.29 -10.31
CA GLU A 234 -39.32 -7.02 -11.05
C GLU A 234 -38.19 -6.72 -12.02
N VAL A 235 -37.06 -7.47 -11.97
CA VAL A 235 -35.83 -7.20 -12.74
C VAL A 235 -35.75 -8.07 -13.98
N ASP A 236 -35.42 -7.46 -15.13
CA ASP A 236 -35.07 -8.17 -16.35
C ASP A 236 -33.57 -8.55 -16.31
N PRO A 237 -33.20 -9.84 -16.18
CA PRO A 237 -31.82 -10.27 -16.10
C PRO A 237 -31.00 -10.02 -17.38
N ALA A 238 -31.63 -9.76 -18.52
CA ALA A 238 -30.95 -9.46 -19.77
C ALA A 238 -30.62 -7.98 -19.93
N ARG A 239 -31.10 -7.08 -19.04
CA ARG A 239 -30.97 -5.64 -19.14
C ARG A 239 -30.38 -5.00 -17.91
N ILE A 240 -29.12 -5.38 -17.61
CA ILE A 240 -28.37 -4.93 -16.43
C ILE A 240 -27.30 -3.91 -16.82
N GLY A 241 -27.36 -2.73 -16.21
CA GLY A 241 -26.31 -1.71 -16.31
C GLY A 241 -25.59 -1.51 -14.98
N ILE A 242 -24.41 -0.88 -15.05
CA ILE A 242 -23.65 -0.47 -13.86
C ILE A 242 -23.08 0.94 -14.07
N THR A 243 -23.20 1.80 -13.05
CA THR A 243 -22.60 3.14 -13.04
C THR A 243 -22.36 3.60 -11.62
N GLY A 244 -21.27 4.32 -11.40
CA GLY A 244 -20.90 4.94 -10.12
C GLY A 244 -19.83 6.00 -10.36
N ASN A 245 -19.53 6.81 -9.34
CA ASN A 245 -18.56 7.91 -9.40
C ASN A 245 -17.40 7.66 -8.44
N SER A 246 -16.17 8.09 -8.82
CA SER A 246 -14.99 7.99 -7.96
C SER A 246 -14.71 6.52 -7.57
N GLY A 247 -14.64 6.16 -6.28
CA GLY A 247 -14.60 4.77 -5.83
C GLY A 247 -15.73 3.91 -6.41
N GLY A 248 -16.94 4.49 -6.61
CA GLY A 248 -18.02 3.83 -7.34
C GLY A 248 -17.72 3.63 -8.84
N GLY A 249 -16.94 4.53 -9.44
CA GLY A 249 -16.39 4.36 -10.79
C GLY A 249 -15.37 3.22 -10.84
N THR A 250 -14.55 3.10 -9.81
CA THR A 250 -13.62 1.97 -9.59
C THR A 250 -14.36 0.64 -9.58
N HIS A 251 -15.35 0.51 -8.69
CA HIS A 251 -16.17 -0.71 -8.60
C HIS A 251 -16.97 -0.98 -9.89
N THR A 252 -17.43 0.08 -10.57
CA THR A 252 -18.07 -0.05 -11.89
C THR A 252 -17.14 -0.71 -12.89
N ALA A 253 -15.88 -0.25 -12.99
CA ALA A 253 -14.89 -0.81 -13.91
C ALA A 253 -14.53 -2.26 -13.53
N TYR A 254 -14.31 -2.55 -12.24
CA TYR A 254 -13.90 -3.86 -11.75
C TYR A 254 -15.02 -4.91 -11.91
N ILE A 255 -16.25 -4.57 -11.48
CA ILE A 255 -17.39 -5.50 -11.58
C ILE A 255 -17.73 -5.77 -13.02
N ALA A 256 -17.74 -4.74 -13.89
CA ALA A 256 -17.96 -4.92 -15.32
C ALA A 256 -16.89 -5.84 -15.94
N ALA A 257 -15.62 -5.67 -15.58
CA ALA A 257 -14.54 -6.51 -16.07
C ALA A 257 -14.68 -7.98 -15.64
N LEU A 258 -15.25 -8.26 -14.45
CA LEU A 258 -15.24 -9.59 -13.83
C LEU A 258 -16.57 -10.33 -13.84
N ASP A 259 -17.70 -9.65 -14.11
CA ASP A 259 -19.03 -10.27 -14.13
C ASP A 259 -19.75 -10.06 -15.47
N ASP A 260 -19.92 -11.15 -16.21
CA ASP A 260 -20.49 -11.13 -17.57
C ASP A 260 -21.99 -10.81 -17.61
N ARG A 261 -22.69 -10.81 -16.48
CA ARG A 261 -24.13 -10.49 -16.40
C ARG A 261 -24.38 -8.99 -16.58
N VAL A 262 -23.38 -8.13 -16.36
CA VAL A 262 -23.45 -6.70 -16.70
C VAL A 262 -23.41 -6.54 -18.22
N GLN A 263 -24.33 -5.73 -18.76
CA GLN A 263 -24.44 -5.50 -20.20
C GLN A 263 -23.97 -4.11 -20.64
N VAL A 264 -24.06 -3.10 -19.76
CA VAL A 264 -23.67 -1.71 -20.03
C VAL A 264 -22.91 -1.16 -18.83
N ALA A 265 -21.75 -0.53 -19.04
CA ALA A 265 -20.98 0.11 -17.99
C ALA A 265 -20.75 1.61 -18.27
N ALA A 266 -20.81 2.42 -17.21
CA ALA A 266 -20.60 3.86 -17.31
C ALA A 266 -19.90 4.42 -16.04
N PRO A 267 -18.59 4.17 -15.83
CA PRO A 267 -17.85 4.76 -14.72
C PRO A 267 -17.68 6.27 -14.87
N SER A 268 -17.87 7.02 -13.78
CA SER A 268 -17.68 8.46 -13.70
C SER A 268 -16.49 8.80 -12.80
N CYS A 269 -15.64 9.76 -13.22
CA CYS A 269 -14.50 10.29 -12.45
C CYS A 269 -13.59 9.20 -11.88
N TYR A 270 -13.19 8.26 -12.71
CA TYR A 270 -12.25 7.19 -12.34
C TYR A 270 -11.29 6.84 -13.48
N VAL A 271 -11.83 6.67 -14.71
CA VAL A 271 -11.01 6.27 -15.86
C VAL A 271 -9.99 7.35 -16.20
N THR A 272 -8.70 6.99 -16.17
CA THR A 272 -7.56 7.83 -16.51
C THR A 272 -6.47 6.98 -17.15
N SER A 273 -5.17 7.29 -16.99
CA SER A 273 -4.04 6.42 -17.35
C SER A 273 -2.98 6.43 -16.26
N TRP A 274 -2.31 5.31 -16.04
CA TRP A 274 -1.19 5.26 -15.10
C TRP A 274 -0.04 6.18 -15.50
N ARG A 275 0.14 6.44 -16.80
CA ARG A 275 1.11 7.45 -17.26
C ARG A 275 0.86 8.81 -16.63
N GLN A 276 -0.38 9.27 -16.59
CA GLN A 276 -0.75 10.56 -16.01
C GLN A 276 -0.76 10.48 -14.47
N MET A 277 -1.23 9.38 -13.91
CA MET A 277 -1.27 9.18 -12.46
C MET A 277 0.12 9.25 -11.82
N LEU A 278 1.14 8.61 -12.41
CA LEU A 278 2.51 8.63 -11.90
C LEU A 278 3.09 10.05 -11.84
N HIS A 279 2.66 10.94 -12.75
CA HIS A 279 3.12 12.33 -12.78
C HIS A 279 2.29 13.30 -11.92
N THR A 280 1.14 12.85 -11.41
CA THR A 280 0.20 13.72 -10.67
C THR A 280 -0.05 13.16 -9.25
N ILE A 281 -1.24 12.60 -9.01
CA ILE A 281 -1.68 12.18 -7.69
C ILE A 281 -1.10 10.83 -7.24
N GLY A 282 -0.54 10.03 -8.14
CA GLY A 282 0.01 8.71 -7.83
C GLY A 282 -1.05 7.66 -7.49
N PRO A 283 -0.63 6.59 -6.80
CA PRO A 283 -1.54 5.52 -6.35
C PRO A 283 -2.61 6.04 -5.39
N GLN A 284 -3.80 5.50 -5.54
CA GLN A 284 -4.92 5.74 -4.64
C GLN A 284 -4.86 4.75 -3.45
N ASP A 285 -5.94 4.64 -2.68
CA ASP A 285 -6.03 3.76 -1.52
C ASP A 285 -5.85 2.25 -1.87
N ALA A 286 -5.82 1.41 -0.84
CA ALA A 286 -5.51 0.00 -0.98
C ALA A 286 -6.55 -0.82 -1.78
N GLU A 287 -7.78 -0.33 -1.98
CA GLU A 287 -8.73 -1.05 -2.84
C GLU A 287 -8.48 -0.79 -4.33
N GLN A 288 -7.78 0.30 -4.67
CA GLN A 288 -7.57 0.76 -6.05
C GLN A 288 -6.16 0.45 -6.57
N THR A 289 -5.26 -0.05 -5.72
CA THR A 289 -3.85 -0.28 -6.07
C THR A 289 -3.52 -1.77 -5.98
N PHE A 290 -3.52 -2.44 -7.13
CA PHE A 290 -3.12 -3.86 -7.23
C PHE A 290 -1.59 -4.00 -7.26
N PRO A 291 -1.00 -4.86 -6.41
CA PRO A 291 0.42 -5.20 -6.54
C PRO A 291 0.73 -5.74 -7.93
N SER A 292 1.86 -5.31 -8.48
CA SER A 292 2.35 -5.77 -9.79
C SER A 292 1.51 -5.38 -11.03
N TRP A 293 0.49 -4.56 -10.88
CA TRP A 293 -0.39 -4.18 -11.98
C TRP A 293 0.36 -3.66 -13.22
N LEU A 294 1.30 -2.72 -13.02
CA LEU A 294 2.12 -2.21 -14.12
C LEU A 294 3.17 -3.23 -14.59
N ARG A 295 3.75 -4.00 -13.67
CA ARG A 295 4.70 -5.08 -14.02
C ARG A 295 4.05 -6.11 -14.93
N ASP A 296 2.79 -6.44 -14.68
CA ASP A 296 2.02 -7.39 -15.46
C ASP A 296 1.45 -6.78 -16.75
N GLY A 297 1.86 -5.55 -17.07
CA GLY A 297 1.50 -4.87 -18.32
C GLY A 297 0.03 -4.49 -18.39
N LEU A 298 -0.56 -4.00 -17.29
CA LEU A 298 -1.95 -3.58 -17.18
C LEU A 298 -2.06 -2.07 -16.96
N ASP A 299 -3.14 -1.47 -17.49
CA ASP A 299 -3.49 -0.06 -17.36
C ASP A 299 -5.03 0.10 -17.42
N TYR A 300 -5.55 1.28 -17.23
CA TYR A 300 -6.99 1.55 -17.22
C TYR A 300 -7.76 1.06 -18.46
N PRO A 301 -7.24 1.14 -19.72
CA PRO A 301 -7.94 0.58 -20.87
C PRO A 301 -8.21 -0.92 -20.77
N ASP A 302 -7.44 -1.65 -19.96
CA ASP A 302 -7.59 -3.09 -19.81
C ASP A 302 -8.92 -3.49 -19.15
N TYR A 303 -9.51 -2.64 -18.30
CA TYR A 303 -10.86 -2.86 -17.78
C TYR A 303 -11.92 -2.85 -18.90
N LEU A 304 -11.74 -2.00 -19.92
CA LEU A 304 -12.64 -1.94 -21.08
C LEU A 304 -12.50 -3.20 -21.93
N TYR A 305 -11.25 -3.68 -22.13
CA TYR A 305 -11.02 -4.93 -22.87
C TYR A 305 -11.56 -6.16 -22.12
N ALA A 306 -11.46 -6.16 -20.78
CA ALA A 306 -12.02 -7.21 -19.94
C ALA A 306 -13.55 -7.27 -19.97
N PHE A 307 -14.23 -6.20 -20.37
CA PHE A 307 -15.71 -6.11 -20.50
C PHE A 307 -16.26 -6.66 -21.82
N ASP A 308 -15.47 -7.37 -22.61
CA ASP A 308 -15.87 -8.09 -23.83
C ASP A 308 -16.46 -7.19 -24.92
N SER A 309 -15.93 -6.00 -25.10
CA SER A 309 -16.41 -5.02 -26.10
C SER A 309 -17.91 -4.72 -26.01
N LYS A 310 -18.49 -4.84 -24.83
CA LYS A 310 -19.85 -4.39 -24.53
C LYS A 310 -19.90 -2.85 -24.47
N PRO A 311 -21.10 -2.23 -24.47
CA PRO A 311 -21.24 -0.80 -24.38
C PRO A 311 -20.61 -0.19 -23.13
N TYR A 312 -19.67 0.74 -23.32
CA TYR A 312 -18.92 1.39 -22.25
C TYR A 312 -18.88 2.91 -22.46
N LEU A 313 -19.29 3.68 -21.45
CA LEU A 313 -19.28 5.15 -21.47
C LEU A 313 -18.29 5.67 -20.42
N VAL A 314 -17.23 6.32 -20.86
CA VAL A 314 -16.31 7.04 -19.97
C VAL A 314 -16.89 8.42 -19.65
N LEU A 315 -17.19 8.67 -18.37
CA LEU A 315 -17.70 9.95 -17.87
C LEU A 315 -16.59 10.67 -17.09
N SER A 316 -16.18 11.85 -17.56
CA SER A 316 -15.05 12.57 -16.97
C SER A 316 -15.40 14.02 -16.64
N ALA A 317 -14.85 14.53 -15.53
CA ALA A 317 -14.76 15.95 -15.22
C ALA A 317 -13.45 16.53 -15.77
N ILE A 318 -13.51 17.71 -16.37
CA ILE A 318 -12.31 18.34 -16.96
C ILE A 318 -11.36 18.85 -15.86
N ARG A 319 -11.92 19.33 -14.74
CA ARG A 319 -11.17 19.86 -13.60
C ARG A 319 -11.07 18.86 -12.43
N ASP A 320 -11.04 17.56 -12.75
CA ASP A 320 -10.88 16.49 -11.78
C ASP A 320 -9.42 16.39 -11.31
N PHE A 321 -9.19 15.88 -10.09
CA PHE A 321 -7.87 15.46 -9.67
C PHE A 321 -7.41 14.18 -10.40
N PHE A 322 -8.34 13.33 -10.89
CA PHE A 322 -8.02 12.31 -11.89
C PHE A 322 -7.76 13.01 -13.24
N PRO A 323 -6.52 12.95 -13.77
CA PRO A 323 -6.16 13.76 -14.94
C PRO A 323 -7.02 13.47 -16.16
N ILE A 324 -7.71 14.47 -16.68
CA ILE A 324 -8.52 14.36 -17.91
C ILE A 324 -7.66 13.94 -19.12
N ALA A 325 -6.39 14.31 -19.15
CA ALA A 325 -5.45 13.86 -20.18
C ALA A 325 -5.36 12.34 -20.23
N GLY A 326 -5.32 11.68 -19.05
CA GLY A 326 -5.30 10.22 -18.96
C GLY A 326 -6.60 9.57 -19.42
N ALA A 327 -7.76 10.16 -19.11
CA ALA A 327 -9.05 9.68 -19.63
C ALA A 327 -9.10 9.73 -21.17
N ARG A 328 -8.60 10.82 -21.75
CA ARG A 328 -8.50 10.97 -23.21
C ARG A 328 -7.51 9.99 -23.85
N GLU A 329 -6.35 9.74 -23.21
CA GLU A 329 -5.38 8.72 -23.64
C GLU A 329 -6.02 7.32 -23.65
N THR A 330 -6.68 6.94 -22.56
CA THR A 330 -7.39 5.66 -22.43
C THR A 330 -8.50 5.52 -23.46
N PHE A 331 -9.31 6.55 -23.64
CA PHE A 331 -10.39 6.55 -24.63
C PHE A 331 -9.86 6.44 -26.07
N ALA A 332 -8.76 7.14 -26.41
CA ALA A 332 -8.13 7.07 -27.73
C ALA A 332 -7.56 5.66 -28.00
N GLU A 333 -6.88 5.05 -27.03
CA GLU A 333 -6.38 3.69 -27.15
C GLU A 333 -7.52 2.69 -27.32
N ALA A 334 -8.56 2.77 -26.47
CA ALA A 334 -9.72 1.90 -26.57
C ALA A 334 -10.49 2.09 -27.90
N THR A 335 -10.63 3.34 -28.39
CA THR A 335 -11.27 3.62 -29.68
C THR A 335 -10.56 2.93 -30.83
N ARG A 336 -9.22 2.90 -30.83
CA ARG A 336 -8.44 2.18 -31.85
C ARG A 336 -8.77 0.68 -31.83
N VAL A 337 -8.78 0.05 -30.67
CA VAL A 337 -9.03 -1.38 -30.50
C VAL A 337 -10.49 -1.72 -30.87
N TYR A 338 -11.48 -0.96 -30.35
CA TYR A 338 -12.89 -1.15 -30.67
C TYR A 338 -13.19 -0.94 -32.17
N SER A 339 -12.48 0.00 -32.82
CA SER A 339 -12.62 0.20 -34.26
C SER A 339 -12.07 -0.97 -35.08
N ALA A 340 -10.93 -1.52 -34.68
CA ALA A 340 -10.31 -2.68 -35.34
C ALA A 340 -11.19 -3.92 -35.31
N ILE A 341 -12.03 -4.08 -34.30
CA ILE A 341 -12.98 -5.20 -34.17
C ILE A 341 -14.40 -4.87 -34.59
N GLY A 342 -14.65 -3.69 -35.18
CA GLY A 342 -15.97 -3.26 -35.67
C GLY A 342 -17.00 -2.96 -34.56
N ALA A 343 -16.55 -2.54 -33.38
CA ALA A 343 -17.40 -2.26 -32.22
C ALA A 343 -17.33 -0.80 -31.75
N LYS A 344 -16.83 0.12 -32.56
CA LYS A 344 -16.58 1.52 -32.19
C LYS A 344 -17.82 2.22 -31.60
N GLU A 345 -19.01 1.92 -32.12
CA GLU A 345 -20.30 2.50 -31.69
C GLU A 345 -20.68 2.11 -30.25
N LYS A 346 -20.04 1.09 -29.67
CA LYS A 346 -20.27 0.65 -28.30
C LYS A 346 -19.44 1.45 -27.30
N LEU A 347 -18.49 2.25 -27.75
CA LEU A 347 -17.63 3.06 -26.90
C LEU A 347 -18.04 4.53 -26.98
N GLY A 348 -18.30 5.15 -25.83
CA GLY A 348 -18.62 6.57 -25.71
C GLY A 348 -17.73 7.26 -24.66
N MET A 349 -17.59 8.57 -24.81
CA MET A 349 -16.98 9.46 -23.81
C MET A 349 -17.81 10.72 -23.68
N PHE A 350 -18.02 11.17 -22.47
CA PHE A 350 -18.65 12.44 -22.16
C PHE A 350 -17.81 13.21 -21.15
N GLU A 351 -17.43 14.43 -21.50
CA GLU A 351 -16.66 15.34 -20.64
C GLU A 351 -17.56 16.49 -20.19
N ALA A 352 -17.48 16.85 -18.92
CA ALA A 352 -18.11 18.04 -18.38
C ALA A 352 -17.04 19.00 -17.82
N ASP A 353 -17.23 20.32 -18.06
CA ASP A 353 -16.35 21.35 -17.50
C ASP A 353 -16.73 21.65 -16.04
N ASP A 354 -16.45 20.68 -15.20
CA ASP A 354 -16.74 20.70 -13.77
C ASP A 354 -15.64 20.00 -12.97
N GLU A 355 -15.82 19.92 -11.67
CA GLU A 355 -14.91 19.32 -10.71
C GLU A 355 -15.30 17.86 -10.42
N HIS A 356 -14.49 17.21 -9.55
CA HIS A 356 -14.74 15.85 -9.09
C HIS A 356 -16.13 15.70 -8.45
N GLY A 357 -16.87 14.67 -8.81
CA GLY A 357 -18.22 14.37 -8.30
C GLY A 357 -19.12 13.88 -9.43
N TYR A 358 -20.37 13.53 -9.16
CA TYR A 358 -21.33 13.10 -10.19
C TYR A 358 -22.27 14.26 -10.56
N SER A 359 -21.76 15.20 -11.33
CA SER A 359 -22.46 16.43 -11.71
C SER A 359 -23.70 16.17 -12.59
N LYS A 360 -24.63 17.13 -12.59
CA LYS A 360 -25.85 17.02 -13.40
C LYS A 360 -25.60 16.77 -14.89
N PRO A 361 -24.65 17.43 -15.59
CA PRO A 361 -24.37 17.12 -17.00
C PRO A 361 -24.01 15.65 -17.23
N ARG A 362 -23.16 15.07 -16.38
CA ARG A 362 -22.78 13.66 -16.50
C ARG A 362 -23.91 12.72 -16.11
N ARG A 363 -24.77 13.09 -15.13
CA ARG A 363 -25.98 12.34 -14.81
C ARG A 363 -26.94 12.28 -15.97
N LEU A 364 -27.17 13.39 -16.68
CA LEU A 364 -28.01 13.40 -17.87
C LEU A 364 -27.45 12.52 -18.99
N ALA A 365 -26.14 12.59 -19.24
CA ALA A 365 -25.47 11.75 -20.22
C ALA A 365 -25.61 10.25 -19.92
N VAL A 366 -25.48 9.85 -18.65
CA VAL A 366 -25.65 8.43 -18.27
C VAL A 366 -27.11 7.98 -18.39
N TYR A 367 -28.11 8.83 -18.05
CA TYR A 367 -29.52 8.47 -18.22
C TYR A 367 -29.87 8.23 -19.70
N GLU A 368 -29.41 9.09 -20.60
CA GLU A 368 -29.58 8.91 -22.05
C GLU A 368 -28.90 7.63 -22.53
N TRP A 369 -27.64 7.37 -22.11
CA TRP A 369 -26.88 6.17 -22.48
C TRP A 369 -27.58 4.88 -22.06
N LEU A 370 -27.97 4.80 -20.78
CA LEU A 370 -28.66 3.64 -20.22
C LEU A 370 -30.05 3.43 -20.84
N SER A 371 -30.82 4.51 -21.06
CA SER A 371 -32.15 4.42 -21.67
C SER A 371 -32.08 3.92 -23.09
N ARG A 372 -31.13 4.41 -23.87
CA ARG A 372 -30.92 3.97 -25.24
C ARG A 372 -30.56 2.50 -25.35
N LEU A 373 -29.67 2.01 -24.46
CA LEU A 373 -29.10 0.66 -24.57
C LEU A 373 -29.90 -0.42 -23.83
N LEU A 374 -30.64 -0.05 -22.79
CA LEU A 374 -31.39 -1.02 -21.98
C LEU A 374 -32.92 -0.91 -22.16
N LYS A 375 -33.40 0.16 -22.78
CA LYS A 375 -34.84 0.40 -22.97
C LYS A 375 -35.22 0.69 -24.43
N ASP A 376 -34.26 0.84 -25.34
CA ASP A 376 -34.45 1.29 -26.72
C ASP A 376 -35.22 2.61 -26.78
N THR A 377 -34.97 3.55 -25.85
CA THR A 377 -35.63 4.86 -25.77
C THR A 377 -34.60 5.98 -25.71
N ASP A 378 -34.89 7.09 -26.41
CA ASP A 378 -34.06 8.31 -26.39
C ASP A 378 -34.56 9.24 -25.28
N ASP A 379 -33.96 9.12 -24.09
CA ASP A 379 -34.32 9.91 -22.91
C ASP A 379 -33.44 11.17 -22.79
N LYS A 380 -33.87 12.25 -23.42
CA LYS A 380 -33.25 13.59 -23.30
C LYS A 380 -34.04 14.53 -22.36
N GLY A 381 -34.92 13.95 -21.57
CA GLY A 381 -35.72 14.71 -20.61
C GLY A 381 -34.88 15.30 -19.47
N PRO A 382 -35.42 16.33 -18.79
CA PRO A 382 -34.76 16.90 -17.62
C PRO A 382 -34.67 15.87 -16.50
N GLU A 383 -33.74 16.11 -15.58
CA GLU A 383 -33.65 15.32 -14.35
C GLU A 383 -34.89 15.57 -13.46
N PRO A 384 -35.58 14.52 -13.02
CA PRO A 384 -36.81 14.70 -12.22
C PRO A 384 -36.44 15.30 -10.84
N HIS A 385 -37.38 16.00 -10.25
CA HIS A 385 -37.30 16.43 -8.87
C HIS A 385 -37.47 15.21 -7.95
N ILE A 386 -36.53 15.00 -7.02
CA ILE A 386 -36.54 13.87 -6.09
C ILE A 386 -36.74 14.43 -4.67
N GLU A 387 -37.71 13.86 -3.96
CA GLU A 387 -37.90 14.10 -2.54
C GLU A 387 -36.83 13.32 -1.76
N MET A 388 -35.89 14.05 -1.13
CA MET A 388 -34.81 13.47 -0.37
C MET A 388 -35.31 12.83 0.93
N ALA A 389 -34.74 11.69 1.28
CA ALA A 389 -34.95 11.05 2.56
C ALA A 389 -33.86 11.46 3.56
N THR A 390 -34.16 11.44 4.83
CA THR A 390 -33.15 11.63 5.89
C THR A 390 -32.26 10.39 6.02
N PRO A 391 -31.08 10.51 6.59
CA PRO A 391 -30.25 9.35 6.88
C PRO A 391 -30.95 8.29 7.72
N GLU A 392 -31.77 8.68 8.69
CA GLU A 392 -32.56 7.78 9.55
C GLU A 392 -33.62 6.99 8.76
N GLU A 393 -34.25 7.62 7.78
CA GLU A 393 -35.22 6.95 6.91
C GLU A 393 -34.58 5.87 6.02
N LEU A 394 -33.33 6.09 5.56
CA LEU A 394 -32.60 5.18 4.67
C LEU A 394 -31.77 4.12 5.42
N ARG A 395 -31.53 4.32 6.70
CA ARG A 395 -30.73 3.43 7.53
C ARG A 395 -31.37 2.04 7.61
N CYS A 396 -30.53 1.00 7.46
CA CYS A 396 -30.95 -0.41 7.53
C CYS A 396 -30.86 -0.98 8.94
N THR A 397 -29.95 -0.45 9.78
CA THR A 397 -29.69 -0.95 11.12
C THR A 397 -30.16 0.02 12.20
N PRO A 398 -30.56 -0.45 13.39
CA PRO A 398 -31.05 0.40 14.47
C PRO A 398 -30.07 1.48 14.93
N THR A 399 -28.78 1.14 15.07
CA THR A 399 -27.74 2.07 15.56
C THR A 399 -27.12 2.91 14.44
N GLY A 400 -27.34 2.55 13.17
CA GLY A 400 -26.66 3.11 12.02
C GLY A 400 -25.28 2.50 11.75
N GLN A 401 -24.95 1.40 12.45
CA GLN A 401 -23.73 0.63 12.21
C GLN A 401 -24.00 -0.87 12.28
N VAL A 402 -23.43 -1.63 11.34
CA VAL A 402 -23.51 -3.09 11.32
C VAL A 402 -22.85 -3.66 12.57
N SER A 403 -21.68 -3.17 12.94
CA SER A 403 -20.89 -3.67 14.07
C SER A 403 -21.65 -3.64 15.40
N THR A 404 -22.40 -2.58 15.67
CA THR A 404 -23.14 -2.40 16.93
C THR A 404 -24.59 -2.90 16.89
N SER A 405 -25.16 -3.14 15.69
CA SER A 405 -26.53 -3.61 15.53
C SER A 405 -26.64 -5.11 15.28
N LEU A 406 -25.74 -5.66 14.49
CA LEU A 406 -25.79 -7.04 14.01
C LEU A 406 -24.57 -7.85 14.45
N GLY A 407 -23.47 -7.17 14.79
CA GLY A 407 -22.16 -7.81 14.93
C GLY A 407 -21.69 -8.38 13.59
N GLY A 408 -21.15 -9.58 13.62
CA GLY A 408 -20.71 -10.29 12.43
C GLY A 408 -19.23 -10.04 12.08
N GLU A 409 -18.90 -10.34 10.83
CA GLU A 409 -17.53 -10.23 10.32
C GLU A 409 -17.25 -8.82 9.81
N SER A 410 -16.00 -8.43 9.94
CA SER A 410 -15.37 -7.29 9.25
C SER A 410 -14.19 -7.80 8.43
N VAL A 411 -13.59 -6.98 7.56
CA VAL A 411 -12.34 -7.35 6.86
C VAL A 411 -11.24 -7.70 7.86
N PHE A 412 -11.16 -6.95 8.97
CA PHE A 412 -10.24 -7.26 10.06
C PHE A 412 -10.42 -8.67 10.62
N THR A 413 -11.65 -9.07 10.99
CA THR A 413 -11.90 -10.41 11.55
C THR A 413 -11.67 -11.52 10.53
N LEU A 414 -11.95 -11.26 9.24
CA LEU A 414 -11.64 -12.19 8.15
C LEU A 414 -10.13 -12.35 7.95
N ASN A 415 -9.36 -11.27 8.07
CA ASN A 415 -7.91 -11.30 8.05
C ASN A 415 -7.34 -12.10 9.24
N GLN A 416 -7.87 -11.92 10.45
CA GLN A 416 -7.49 -12.73 11.62
C GLN A 416 -7.75 -14.23 11.39
N LYS A 417 -8.92 -14.61 10.88
CA LYS A 417 -9.25 -16.00 10.55
C LYS A 417 -8.32 -16.57 9.46
N ARG A 418 -7.92 -15.74 8.50
CA ARG A 418 -6.93 -16.11 7.49
C ARG A 418 -5.57 -16.33 8.13
N LEU A 419 -5.14 -15.40 8.99
CA LEU A 419 -3.86 -15.51 9.72
C LEU A 419 -3.77 -16.81 10.51
N GLU A 420 -4.81 -17.19 11.27
CA GLU A 420 -4.82 -18.43 12.04
C GLU A 420 -4.61 -19.67 11.14
N ARG A 421 -5.24 -19.68 9.96
CA ARG A 421 -5.04 -20.76 8.97
C ARG A 421 -3.61 -20.76 8.42
N LEU A 422 -3.04 -19.57 8.16
CA LEU A 422 -1.66 -19.44 7.68
C LEU A 422 -0.68 -19.91 8.75
N LYS A 423 -0.84 -19.51 10.01
CA LYS A 423 -0.01 -19.97 11.15
C LYS A 423 0.02 -21.50 11.27
N ALA A 424 -1.14 -22.13 11.13
CA ALA A 424 -1.25 -23.58 11.21
C ALA A 424 -0.51 -24.33 10.07
N ASN A 425 -0.41 -23.70 8.89
CA ASN A 425 0.14 -24.29 7.67
C ASN A 425 1.53 -23.76 7.28
N ARG A 426 1.98 -22.64 7.84
CA ARG A 426 3.27 -21.99 7.55
C ARG A 426 4.43 -22.90 8.01
N ARG A 427 5.09 -23.55 7.06
CA ARG A 427 6.17 -24.52 7.31
C ARG A 427 7.20 -24.46 6.19
N THR A 428 7.77 -23.29 5.94
CA THR A 428 8.86 -23.21 4.96
C THR A 428 10.11 -23.89 5.52
N PRO A 429 10.67 -24.88 4.84
CA PRO A 429 11.93 -25.49 5.27
C PRO A 429 13.05 -24.45 5.34
N MET A 430 13.83 -24.46 6.41
CA MET A 430 14.89 -23.47 6.64
C MET A 430 15.90 -23.40 5.46
N GLY A 431 16.13 -24.52 4.75
CA GLY A 431 17.02 -24.56 3.60
C GLY A 431 16.48 -23.83 2.36
N GLU A 432 15.16 -23.60 2.28
CA GLU A 432 14.47 -22.93 1.16
C GLU A 432 14.12 -21.49 1.49
N LEU A 433 14.11 -21.13 2.77
CA LEU A 433 13.60 -19.84 3.25
C LEU A 433 14.30 -18.64 2.59
N ALA A 434 15.62 -18.67 2.44
CA ALA A 434 16.35 -17.56 1.82
C ALA A 434 15.93 -17.34 0.35
N ARG A 435 15.64 -18.40 -0.41
CA ARG A 435 15.14 -18.31 -1.78
C ARG A 435 13.72 -17.73 -1.80
N GLU A 436 12.82 -18.24 -0.98
CA GLU A 436 11.44 -17.75 -0.87
C GLU A 436 11.40 -16.27 -0.43
N VAL A 437 12.30 -15.89 0.48
CA VAL A 437 12.47 -14.48 0.90
C VAL A 437 12.92 -13.63 -0.27
N ALA A 438 13.96 -14.04 -1.03
CA ALA A 438 14.44 -13.28 -2.18
C ALA A 438 13.34 -13.09 -3.23
N GLU A 439 12.59 -14.15 -3.52
CA GLU A 439 11.46 -14.11 -4.45
C GLU A 439 10.34 -13.18 -3.95
N SER A 440 9.98 -13.26 -2.65
CA SER A 440 8.89 -12.45 -2.07
C SER A 440 9.16 -10.95 -2.06
N ILE A 441 10.43 -10.54 -1.95
CA ILE A 441 10.83 -9.13 -1.98
C ILE A 441 11.35 -8.69 -3.35
N ASN A 442 11.32 -9.58 -4.35
CA ASN A 442 11.86 -9.38 -5.69
C ASN A 442 13.32 -8.89 -5.66
N TYR A 443 14.15 -9.58 -4.85
CA TYR A 443 15.57 -9.27 -4.70
C TYR A 443 16.40 -10.01 -5.75
N GLU A 444 17.16 -9.26 -6.52
CA GLU A 444 18.17 -9.77 -7.44
C GLU A 444 19.55 -9.28 -7.03
N PRO A 445 20.56 -10.16 -6.89
CA PRO A 445 21.93 -9.73 -6.62
C PRO A 445 22.41 -8.78 -7.73
N PRO A 446 23.13 -7.70 -7.39
CA PRO A 446 23.58 -6.73 -8.39
C PRO A 446 24.60 -7.34 -9.33
N SER A 447 24.42 -7.13 -10.63
CA SER A 447 25.36 -7.55 -11.70
C SER A 447 26.39 -6.47 -12.08
N THR A 448 26.22 -5.24 -11.58
CA THR A 448 27.06 -4.10 -11.92
C THR A 448 28.20 -3.92 -10.89
N SER A 449 29.35 -3.41 -11.37
CA SER A 449 30.43 -3.01 -10.46
C SER A 449 30.00 -1.84 -9.57
N LEU A 450 30.42 -1.88 -8.29
CA LEU A 450 30.15 -0.81 -7.36
C LEU A 450 30.92 0.46 -7.76
N GLN A 451 30.22 1.56 -7.97
CA GLN A 451 30.80 2.87 -8.21
C GLN A 451 30.81 3.68 -6.92
N VAL A 452 31.99 3.95 -6.38
CA VAL A 452 32.16 4.73 -5.15
C VAL A 452 32.87 6.05 -5.48
N ARG A 453 32.35 7.16 -4.96
CA ARG A 453 32.93 8.50 -5.08
C ARG A 453 33.11 9.11 -3.71
N SER A 454 34.32 9.70 -3.47
CA SER A 454 34.61 10.43 -2.24
C SER A 454 34.34 11.93 -2.42
N TYR A 455 33.81 12.55 -1.38
CA TYR A 455 33.48 13.98 -1.30
C TYR A 455 34.17 14.67 -0.13
N GLY A 456 35.33 14.16 0.26
CA GLY A 456 36.17 14.68 1.33
C GLY A 456 36.08 13.90 2.61
N ALA A 457 36.83 14.37 3.62
CA ALA A 457 36.88 13.74 4.92
C ALA A 457 36.89 14.79 6.04
N ILE A 458 36.42 14.39 7.22
CA ILE A 458 36.42 15.17 8.46
C ILE A 458 37.37 14.46 9.43
N SER A 459 38.37 15.17 9.93
CA SER A 459 39.26 14.63 10.96
C SER A 459 38.67 14.80 12.35
N ARG A 460 38.76 13.78 13.17
CA ARG A 460 38.36 13.73 14.56
C ARG A 460 39.52 13.18 15.42
N SER A 461 39.39 13.26 16.73
CA SER A 461 40.41 12.71 17.63
C SER A 461 40.35 11.17 17.65
N GLY A 462 41.33 10.52 17.04
CA GLY A 462 41.44 9.04 17.01
C GLY A 462 40.74 8.36 15.84
N TYR A 463 40.06 9.11 14.95
CA TYR A 463 39.44 8.61 13.72
C TYR A 463 39.22 9.71 12.70
N HIS A 464 38.82 9.32 11.49
CA HIS A 464 38.32 10.26 10.48
C HIS A 464 37.03 9.73 9.85
N ILE A 465 36.25 10.65 9.23
CA ILE A 465 34.98 10.35 8.59
C ILE A 465 35.13 10.66 7.10
N GLU A 466 35.07 9.65 6.24
CA GLU A 466 35.05 9.83 4.78
C GLU A 466 33.59 10.04 4.32
N LYS A 467 33.32 11.11 3.54
CA LYS A 467 32.02 11.37 2.90
C LYS A 467 32.01 10.62 1.57
N LEU A 468 31.16 9.60 1.45
CA LEU A 468 31.08 8.74 0.28
C LEU A 468 29.68 8.72 -0.32
N ILE A 469 29.63 8.59 -1.65
CA ILE A 469 28.40 8.20 -2.36
C ILE A 469 28.71 6.96 -3.18
N TYR A 470 27.91 5.92 -3.05
CA TYR A 470 27.95 4.77 -3.94
C TYR A 470 26.63 4.60 -4.70
N GLU A 471 26.69 3.98 -5.87
CA GLU A 471 25.51 3.64 -6.67
C GLU A 471 25.10 2.19 -6.33
N SER A 472 23.91 2.02 -5.73
CA SER A 472 23.42 0.68 -5.38
C SER A 472 22.87 -0.05 -6.59
N GLU A 473 22.14 0.65 -7.44
CA GLU A 473 21.70 0.24 -8.77
C GLU A 473 21.56 1.49 -9.66
N SER A 474 21.38 1.31 -10.97
CA SER A 474 21.33 2.42 -11.91
C SER A 474 20.29 3.48 -11.51
N GLY A 475 20.75 4.71 -11.28
CA GLY A 475 19.91 5.84 -10.87
C GLY A 475 19.64 5.94 -9.36
N ILE A 476 20.18 5.05 -8.54
CA ILE A 476 20.03 5.09 -7.07
C ILE A 476 21.41 5.29 -6.42
N THR A 477 21.61 6.48 -5.88
CA THR A 477 22.82 6.89 -5.18
C THR A 477 22.60 6.96 -3.68
N ILE A 478 23.54 6.39 -2.91
CA ILE A 478 23.44 6.23 -1.46
C ILE A 478 24.49 7.10 -0.78
N PRO A 479 24.11 8.24 -0.16
CA PRO A 479 25.00 9.03 0.67
C PRO A 479 25.43 8.25 1.90
N SER A 480 26.71 8.29 2.23
CA SER A 480 27.27 7.47 3.28
C SER A 480 28.38 8.20 4.03
N LEU A 481 28.53 7.91 5.31
CA LEU A 481 29.63 8.34 6.15
C LEU A 481 30.42 7.10 6.57
N LEU A 482 31.69 7.05 6.21
CA LEU A 482 32.59 5.97 6.60
C LEU A 482 33.52 6.46 7.70
N PHE A 483 33.32 5.96 8.90
CA PHE A 483 34.12 6.24 10.08
C PHE A 483 35.26 5.22 10.13
N VAL A 484 36.51 5.69 10.13
CA VAL A 484 37.72 4.85 10.09
C VAL A 484 38.61 5.20 11.27
N PRO A 485 38.95 4.22 12.17
CA PRO A 485 39.86 4.45 13.28
C PRO A 485 41.27 4.81 12.77
N ASP A 486 41.97 5.76 13.41
CA ASP A 486 43.34 6.11 13.10
C ASP A 486 44.30 4.96 13.43
N GLY A 487 45.44 4.94 12.74
CA GLY A 487 46.55 4.00 12.97
C GLY A 487 46.66 2.91 11.90
N ALA A 488 47.89 2.60 11.54
CA ALA A 488 48.22 1.46 10.69
C ALA A 488 48.20 0.17 11.52
N GLY A 489 47.54 -0.89 11.07
CA GLY A 489 47.46 -2.14 11.79
C GLY A 489 46.73 -3.23 11.04
N ASP A 490 46.35 -4.27 11.75
CA ASP A 490 45.61 -5.41 11.26
C ASP A 490 44.25 -5.00 10.71
N LYS A 491 43.69 -5.85 9.87
CA LYS A 491 42.32 -5.69 9.35
C LYS A 491 41.33 -5.59 10.52
N LYS A 492 40.35 -4.68 10.36
CA LYS A 492 39.39 -4.35 11.41
C LYS A 492 38.01 -4.93 11.10
N PRO A 493 37.27 -5.33 12.15
CA PRO A 493 35.85 -5.64 11.96
C PRO A 493 35.11 -4.41 11.45
N ALA A 494 34.05 -4.64 10.68
CA ALA A 494 33.28 -3.55 10.08
C ALA A 494 31.78 -3.73 10.26
N VAL A 495 31.04 -2.62 10.31
CA VAL A 495 29.58 -2.62 10.43
C VAL A 495 28.94 -1.67 9.42
N VAL A 496 27.91 -2.16 8.74
CA VAL A 496 26.97 -1.32 7.98
C VAL A 496 25.87 -0.87 8.94
N MET A 497 25.67 0.43 9.09
CA MET A 497 24.58 1.02 9.85
C MET A 497 23.50 1.56 8.92
N ALA A 498 22.28 1.05 9.05
CA ALA A 498 21.10 1.51 8.33
C ALA A 498 20.04 1.99 9.33
N SER A 499 19.82 3.30 9.39
CA SER A 499 18.83 3.91 10.27
C SER A 499 17.66 4.48 9.47
N GLY A 500 16.43 4.21 9.90
CA GLY A 500 15.24 4.85 9.34
C GLY A 500 15.23 6.38 9.51
N ASN A 501 16.03 6.90 10.44
CA ASN A 501 16.20 8.34 10.65
C ASN A 501 17.38 8.94 9.86
N GLY A 502 18.13 8.10 9.14
CA GLY A 502 19.29 8.49 8.34
C GLY A 502 20.62 8.45 9.09
N LYS A 503 21.72 8.55 8.31
CA LYS A 503 23.10 8.43 8.77
C LYS A 503 23.51 9.47 9.81
N LYS A 504 23.00 10.70 9.69
CA LYS A 504 23.27 11.79 10.63
C LYS A 504 22.68 11.53 12.01
N ALA A 505 21.46 10.98 12.06
CA ALA A 505 20.80 10.68 13.32
C ALA A 505 21.52 9.57 14.13
N SER A 506 22.32 8.73 13.46
CA SER A 506 23.08 7.63 14.06
C SER A 506 24.58 7.96 14.21
N ALA A 507 24.97 9.24 14.10
CA ALA A 507 26.39 9.61 14.12
C ALA A 507 27.05 9.32 15.47
N LEU A 508 26.35 9.56 16.60
CA LEU A 508 26.88 9.29 17.95
C LEU A 508 27.16 7.79 18.13
N GLU A 509 26.27 6.95 17.68
CA GLU A 509 26.43 5.50 17.69
C GLU A 509 27.63 5.08 16.84
N ALA A 510 27.75 5.65 15.64
CA ALA A 510 28.89 5.37 14.76
C ALA A 510 30.23 5.81 15.40
N GLU A 511 30.26 6.96 16.08
CA GLU A 511 31.44 7.45 16.81
C GLU A 511 31.86 6.53 17.93
N GLN A 512 30.91 5.95 18.67
CA GLN A 512 31.21 4.98 19.73
C GLN A 512 31.76 3.69 19.14
N LEU A 513 31.24 3.19 18.04
CA LEU A 513 31.75 1.99 17.39
C LEU A 513 33.14 2.20 16.80
N VAL A 514 33.42 3.35 16.16
CA VAL A 514 34.75 3.61 15.60
C VAL A 514 35.82 3.78 16.72
N THR A 515 35.45 4.38 17.84
CA THR A 515 36.35 4.50 19.01
C THR A 515 36.62 3.14 19.69
N SER A 516 35.71 2.16 19.52
CA SER A 516 35.98 0.77 19.93
C SER A 516 36.84 -0.03 18.95
N GLY A 517 37.27 0.60 17.82
CA GLY A 517 38.18 0.02 16.86
C GLY A 517 37.52 -0.57 15.59
N MET A 518 36.21 -0.40 15.40
CA MET A 518 35.49 -0.87 14.23
C MET A 518 35.51 0.15 13.09
N ILE A 519 35.46 -0.30 11.85
CA ILE A 519 35.14 0.54 10.69
C ILE A 519 33.60 0.59 10.58
N VAL A 520 33.02 1.80 10.48
CA VAL A 520 31.57 1.97 10.45
C VAL A 520 31.15 2.66 9.16
N LEU A 521 30.30 2.02 8.37
CA LEU A 521 29.67 2.61 7.19
C LEU A 521 28.20 2.91 7.50
N SER A 522 27.89 4.16 7.85
CA SER A 522 26.54 4.65 8.06
C SER A 522 25.95 5.15 6.75
N ILE A 523 24.79 4.64 6.35
CA ILE A 523 24.19 4.88 5.04
C ILE A 523 22.83 5.55 5.14
N ASP A 524 22.51 6.43 4.19
CA ASP A 524 21.14 6.84 3.89
C ASP A 524 20.58 5.92 2.79
N ALA A 525 20.04 4.75 3.16
CA ALA A 525 19.32 3.92 2.23
C ALA A 525 18.15 4.71 1.62
N ARG A 526 17.71 4.32 0.40
CA ARG A 526 16.66 5.06 -0.32
C ARG A 526 15.42 5.31 0.56
N GLY A 527 14.95 6.56 0.55
CA GLY A 527 13.83 7.03 1.38
C GLY A 527 14.21 7.33 2.84
N PHE A 528 15.50 7.31 3.21
CA PHE A 528 15.97 7.67 4.55
C PHE A 528 16.96 8.84 4.50
N GLY A 529 17.07 9.61 5.59
CA GLY A 529 18.01 10.72 5.72
C GLY A 529 17.94 11.71 4.56
N GLU A 530 19.06 11.99 3.88
CA GLU A 530 19.14 12.93 2.76
C GLU A 530 18.35 12.45 1.51
N THR A 531 18.01 11.17 1.40
CA THR A 531 17.23 10.63 0.28
C THR A 531 15.73 10.58 0.58
N ARG A 532 15.29 11.01 1.77
CA ARG A 532 13.88 11.04 2.15
C ARG A 532 13.11 12.03 1.30
N VAL A 533 11.99 11.60 0.77
CA VAL A 533 11.06 12.46 0.03
C VAL A 533 10.51 13.53 0.97
N ASN A 534 10.44 14.78 0.51
CA ASN A 534 9.73 15.82 1.25
C ASN A 534 8.24 15.47 1.30
N ALA A 535 7.65 15.50 2.49
CA ALA A 535 6.23 15.22 2.65
C ALA A 535 5.40 16.12 1.72
N ASP A 536 4.57 15.51 0.89
CA ASP A 536 3.58 16.23 0.10
C ASP A 536 2.48 16.70 1.06
N ALA A 537 2.25 18.01 1.14
CA ALA A 537 1.25 18.60 2.01
C ALA A 537 -0.18 18.06 1.74
N ASN A 538 -0.43 17.56 0.52
CA ASN A 538 -1.74 17.01 0.15
C ASN A 538 -1.93 15.54 0.61
N SER A 539 -0.90 14.89 1.14
CA SER A 539 -0.93 13.51 1.63
C SER A 539 -0.66 13.39 3.13
N GLU A 540 -0.77 14.48 3.88
CA GLU A 540 -0.39 14.56 5.30
C GLU A 540 -1.14 13.52 6.15
N GLU A 541 -2.43 13.31 5.91
CA GLU A 541 -3.26 12.33 6.62
C GLU A 541 -2.82 10.88 6.35
N PHE A 542 -2.58 10.52 5.09
CA PHE A 542 -2.05 9.20 4.72
C PHE A 542 -0.65 8.98 5.29
N ASN A 543 0.23 9.96 5.20
CA ASN A 543 1.59 9.87 5.73
C ASN A 543 1.62 9.69 7.24
N HIS A 544 0.65 10.27 7.96
CA HIS A 544 0.52 10.11 9.41
C HIS A 544 0.30 8.64 9.83
N TYR A 545 -0.43 7.85 9.03
CA TYR A 545 -0.70 6.43 9.31
C TYR A 545 0.31 5.48 8.65
N PHE A 546 0.77 5.79 7.45
CA PHE A 546 1.41 4.81 6.58
C PHE A 546 2.89 5.10 6.27
N GLY A 547 3.43 6.25 6.66
CA GLY A 547 4.77 6.69 6.26
C GLY A 547 4.79 7.18 4.81
N ASP A 548 5.81 6.84 4.05
CA ASP A 548 5.90 7.19 2.63
C ASP A 548 4.92 6.32 1.79
N TYR A 549 3.65 6.71 1.83
CA TYR A 549 2.57 6.00 1.17
C TYR A 549 2.78 5.91 -0.35
N ARG A 550 3.07 7.05 -0.98
CA ARG A 550 3.14 7.16 -2.44
C ARG A 550 4.19 6.23 -3.03
N ASP A 551 5.41 6.29 -2.51
CA ASP A 551 6.51 5.48 -3.03
C ASP A 551 6.33 3.99 -2.69
N ALA A 552 5.80 3.67 -1.50
CA ALA A 552 5.50 2.30 -1.12
C ALA A 552 4.47 1.65 -2.06
N MET A 553 3.37 2.35 -2.35
CA MET A 553 2.34 1.84 -3.25
C MET A 553 2.78 1.84 -4.71
N THR A 554 3.57 2.84 -5.15
CA THR A 554 4.17 2.84 -6.50
C THR A 554 5.15 1.68 -6.66
N ALA A 555 5.94 1.37 -5.62
CA ALA A 555 6.82 0.20 -5.64
C ALA A 555 6.02 -1.09 -5.85
N LEU A 556 4.90 -1.27 -5.13
CA LEU A 556 4.02 -2.43 -5.31
C LEU A 556 3.46 -2.52 -6.74
N LEU A 557 3.00 -1.40 -7.32
CA LEU A 557 2.50 -1.36 -8.71
C LEU A 557 3.53 -1.86 -9.73
N VAL A 558 4.80 -1.49 -9.56
CA VAL A 558 5.88 -1.93 -10.46
C VAL A 558 6.49 -3.28 -10.07
N GLY A 559 5.89 -3.97 -9.10
CA GLY A 559 6.31 -5.30 -8.64
C GLY A 559 7.57 -5.28 -7.76
N LYS A 560 7.84 -4.18 -7.06
CA LYS A 560 8.93 -4.07 -6.08
C LYS A 560 8.35 -3.89 -4.66
N THR A 561 9.22 -4.04 -3.66
CA THR A 561 8.90 -3.71 -2.27
C THR A 561 9.94 -2.73 -1.72
N MET A 562 9.54 -1.82 -0.82
CA MET A 562 10.49 -0.94 -0.16
C MET A 562 11.57 -1.73 0.58
N VAL A 563 11.19 -2.83 1.22
CA VAL A 563 12.12 -3.76 1.89
C VAL A 563 13.16 -4.28 0.92
N GLY A 564 12.74 -4.87 -0.21
CA GLY A 564 13.66 -5.47 -1.20
C GLY A 564 14.64 -4.46 -1.78
N MET A 565 14.16 -3.25 -2.08
CA MET A 565 15.01 -2.18 -2.59
C MET A 565 16.06 -1.73 -1.54
N ARG A 566 15.67 -1.59 -0.27
CA ARG A 566 16.61 -1.23 0.82
C ARG A 566 17.57 -2.36 1.19
N VAL A 567 17.17 -3.61 1.02
CA VAL A 567 18.06 -4.77 1.14
C VAL A 567 19.19 -4.68 0.12
N LEU A 568 18.88 -4.28 -1.12
CA LEU A 568 19.90 -4.06 -2.14
C LEU A 568 20.89 -2.96 -1.71
N ASP A 569 20.41 -1.83 -1.16
CA ASP A 569 21.28 -0.76 -0.68
C ASP A 569 22.25 -1.24 0.40
N ILE A 570 21.76 -2.05 1.35
CA ILE A 570 22.58 -2.62 2.44
C ILE A 570 23.59 -3.65 1.90
N THR A 571 23.18 -4.55 1.00
CA THR A 571 24.11 -5.56 0.47
C THR A 571 25.19 -4.94 -0.40
N ARG A 572 24.91 -3.81 -1.10
CA ARG A 572 25.91 -3.01 -1.79
C ARG A 572 26.87 -2.30 -0.83
N ALA A 573 26.41 -1.88 0.36
CA ALA A 573 27.28 -1.39 1.42
C ALA A 573 28.22 -2.48 1.95
N VAL A 574 27.73 -3.73 2.07
CA VAL A 574 28.58 -4.90 2.39
C VAL A 574 29.63 -5.15 1.29
N ASP A 575 29.26 -4.98 0.00
CA ASP A 575 30.23 -5.06 -1.10
C ASP A 575 31.33 -4.01 -0.96
N LEU A 576 30.98 -2.76 -0.62
CA LEU A 576 31.93 -1.67 -0.41
C LEU A 576 32.92 -2.03 0.71
N LEU A 577 32.43 -2.45 1.86
CA LEU A 577 33.28 -2.85 2.99
C LEU A 577 34.17 -4.05 2.62
N SER A 578 33.60 -5.06 1.95
CA SER A 578 34.34 -6.26 1.55
C SER A 578 35.47 -5.98 0.56
N ALA A 579 35.38 -4.89 -0.21
CA ALA A 579 36.40 -4.49 -1.17
C ALA A 579 37.59 -3.72 -0.52
N ARG A 580 37.43 -3.23 0.70
CA ARG A 580 38.46 -2.44 1.40
C ARG A 580 39.59 -3.34 1.91
N PRO A 581 40.86 -2.91 1.81
CA PRO A 581 42.00 -3.69 2.28
C PRO A 581 42.15 -3.70 3.81
N ASP A 582 41.62 -2.69 4.50
CA ASP A 582 41.64 -2.49 5.95
C ASP A 582 40.49 -3.17 6.70
N VAL A 583 39.52 -3.79 5.98
CA VAL A 583 38.40 -4.51 6.55
C VAL A 583 38.69 -6.01 6.66
N ASP A 584 38.37 -6.60 7.81
CA ASP A 584 38.25 -8.04 7.94
C ASP A 584 36.95 -8.54 7.32
N ARG A 585 37.08 -9.24 6.21
CA ARG A 585 35.92 -9.76 5.45
C ARG A 585 35.12 -10.82 6.19
N ASP A 586 35.72 -11.47 7.18
CA ASP A 586 35.08 -12.48 8.00
C ASP A 586 34.37 -11.88 9.24
N GLU A 587 34.54 -10.57 9.47
CA GLU A 587 33.93 -9.83 10.59
C GLU A 587 33.16 -8.58 10.08
N ILE A 588 32.26 -8.79 9.11
CA ILE A 588 31.32 -7.76 8.63
C ILE A 588 29.98 -7.96 9.33
N HIS A 589 29.45 -6.88 9.89
CA HIS A 589 28.22 -6.85 10.68
C HIS A 589 27.20 -5.88 10.09
N VAL A 590 25.93 -5.99 10.51
CA VAL A 590 24.88 -5.04 10.18
C VAL A 590 24.15 -4.60 11.44
N TYR A 591 23.91 -3.30 11.54
CA TYR A 591 23.09 -2.67 12.55
C TYR A 591 21.93 -1.94 11.88
N GLY A 592 20.71 -2.41 12.13
CA GLY A 592 19.48 -1.75 11.71
C GLY A 592 18.83 -1.01 12.88
N ASN A 593 18.33 0.21 12.62
CA ASN A 593 17.61 1.00 13.62
C ASN A 593 16.28 1.49 13.02
N ASN A 594 15.17 1.31 13.75
CA ASN A 594 13.82 1.69 13.34
C ASN A 594 13.50 1.14 11.94
N GLY A 595 13.13 1.99 10.97
CA GLY A 595 12.82 1.59 9.59
C GLY A 595 13.93 0.84 8.85
N GLY A 596 15.19 0.95 9.31
CA GLY A 596 16.34 0.22 8.79
C GLY A 596 16.47 -1.22 9.30
N SER A 597 15.79 -1.57 10.40
CA SER A 597 15.95 -2.88 11.06
C SER A 597 15.40 -4.04 10.25
N ALA A 598 14.19 -3.92 9.69
CA ALA A 598 13.63 -4.97 8.85
C ALA A 598 14.51 -5.22 7.60
N PRO A 599 14.91 -4.21 6.79
CA PRO A 599 15.86 -4.41 5.71
C PRO A 599 17.19 -5.03 6.14
N ALA A 600 17.71 -4.68 7.32
CA ALA A 600 18.94 -5.26 7.87
C ALA A 600 18.78 -6.77 8.17
N LEU A 601 17.63 -7.17 8.73
CA LEU A 601 17.30 -8.58 8.95
C LEU A 601 17.23 -9.36 7.64
N TYR A 602 16.51 -8.83 6.64
CA TYR A 602 16.41 -9.46 5.34
C TYR A 602 17.78 -9.56 4.62
N ALA A 603 18.58 -8.49 4.68
CA ALA A 603 19.94 -8.51 4.14
C ALA A 603 20.79 -9.61 4.79
N ALA A 604 20.70 -9.79 6.12
CA ALA A 604 21.43 -10.85 6.81
C ALA A 604 20.94 -12.26 6.43
N VAL A 605 19.66 -12.44 6.11
CA VAL A 605 19.15 -13.73 5.63
C VAL A 605 19.73 -14.06 4.25
N LEU A 606 19.86 -13.06 3.37
CA LEU A 606 20.28 -13.23 1.97
C LEU A 606 21.81 -13.18 1.80
N ASP A 607 22.54 -12.46 2.65
CA ASP A 607 23.98 -12.30 2.54
C ASP A 607 24.72 -12.97 3.69
N ARG A 608 25.36 -14.08 3.42
CA ARG A 608 26.11 -14.87 4.43
C ARG A 608 27.41 -14.22 4.90
N ARG A 609 27.87 -13.15 4.27
CA ARG A 609 29.04 -12.37 4.73
C ARG A 609 28.72 -11.61 6.01
N ILE A 610 27.43 -11.33 6.27
CA ILE A 610 26.98 -10.67 7.49
C ILE A 610 27.04 -11.68 8.66
N ARG A 611 27.93 -11.43 9.65
CA ARG A 611 28.21 -12.34 10.75
C ARG A 611 27.39 -12.08 12.00
N LYS A 612 27.17 -10.81 12.33
CA LYS A 612 26.38 -10.38 13.49
C LYS A 612 25.34 -9.35 13.06
N VAL A 613 24.19 -9.34 13.71
CA VAL A 613 23.07 -8.47 13.37
C VAL A 613 22.52 -7.83 14.63
N VAL A 614 22.39 -6.52 14.66
CA VAL A 614 21.62 -5.80 15.68
C VAL A 614 20.39 -5.18 15.04
N LEU A 615 19.24 -5.38 15.66
CA LEU A 615 17.91 -4.94 15.19
C LEU A 615 17.29 -4.14 16.34
N GLU A 616 17.35 -2.81 16.23
CA GLU A 616 16.81 -1.90 17.25
C GLU A 616 15.52 -1.24 16.74
N GLY A 617 14.49 -1.18 17.59
CA GLY A 617 13.22 -0.54 17.26
C GLY A 617 12.46 -1.23 16.14
N MET A 618 12.73 -2.51 15.87
CA MET A 618 12.08 -3.27 14.80
C MET A 618 10.67 -3.69 15.19
N LEU A 619 9.74 -3.65 14.23
CA LEU A 619 8.45 -4.34 14.36
C LEU A 619 8.68 -5.80 14.77
N ALA A 620 8.08 -6.24 15.87
CA ALA A 620 8.34 -7.57 16.41
C ALA A 620 7.83 -8.71 15.51
N SER A 621 6.75 -8.49 14.78
CA SER A 621 6.08 -9.54 14.00
C SER A 621 5.07 -8.94 13.03
N TYR A 622 4.98 -9.47 11.81
CA TYR A 622 3.88 -9.17 10.89
C TYR A 622 2.54 -9.73 11.38
N ASP A 623 2.55 -10.85 12.10
CA ASP A 623 1.35 -11.40 12.74
C ASP A 623 0.68 -10.31 13.60
N SER A 624 1.45 -9.51 14.36
CA SER A 624 0.93 -8.45 15.24
C SER A 624 0.18 -7.34 14.48
N VAL A 625 0.52 -7.07 13.22
CA VAL A 625 -0.19 -6.10 12.38
C VAL A 625 -1.58 -6.58 12.05
N VAL A 626 -1.75 -7.88 11.83
CA VAL A 626 -3.05 -8.50 11.51
C VAL A 626 -3.87 -8.79 12.77
N GLU A 627 -3.23 -9.01 13.91
CA GLU A 627 -3.89 -9.24 15.21
C GLU A 627 -4.47 -7.95 15.82
N ASN A 628 -3.99 -6.77 15.43
CA ASN A 628 -4.45 -5.48 15.93
C ASN A 628 -5.29 -4.73 14.89
N LYS A 629 -6.40 -4.11 15.32
CA LYS A 629 -7.28 -3.36 14.41
C LYS A 629 -6.59 -2.21 13.72
N ILE A 630 -5.66 -1.55 14.41
CA ILE A 630 -4.96 -0.35 13.95
C ILE A 630 -3.45 -0.62 13.97
N HIS A 631 -2.76 -0.11 12.98
CA HIS A 631 -1.30 -0.09 12.90
C HIS A 631 -0.82 1.26 12.35
N ARG A 632 0.46 1.59 12.55
CA ARG A 632 1.08 2.83 12.06
C ARG A 632 2.47 2.57 11.50
N HIS A 633 2.81 3.28 10.42
CA HIS A 633 4.15 3.29 9.81
C HIS A 633 4.71 1.92 9.43
N VAL A 634 3.83 0.94 9.13
CA VAL A 634 4.25 -0.41 8.77
C VAL A 634 4.31 -0.65 7.25
N LEU A 635 3.65 0.21 6.45
CA LEU A 635 3.46 -0.02 5.00
C LEU A 635 4.79 -0.17 4.25
N GLU A 636 5.80 0.63 4.59
CA GLU A 636 7.15 0.53 4.00
C GLU A 636 7.89 -0.78 4.34
N SER A 637 7.43 -1.50 5.36
CA SER A 637 7.94 -2.81 5.76
C SER A 637 7.11 -3.97 5.23
N VAL A 638 5.99 -3.70 4.54
CA VAL A 638 5.09 -4.73 4.03
C VAL A 638 5.74 -5.48 2.86
N VAL A 639 5.67 -6.80 2.95
CA VAL A 639 5.98 -7.73 1.86
C VAL A 639 4.69 -8.50 1.55
N PRO A 640 4.08 -8.31 0.37
CA PRO A 640 2.84 -8.99 0.02
C PRO A 640 2.96 -10.51 0.13
N GLY A 641 2.04 -11.12 0.87
CA GLY A 641 2.01 -12.57 1.07
C GLY A 641 3.08 -13.13 2.00
N ALA A 642 3.88 -12.29 2.68
CA ALA A 642 4.93 -12.77 3.60
C ALA A 642 4.40 -13.84 4.57
N LEU A 643 3.24 -13.61 5.16
CA LEU A 643 2.64 -14.51 6.16
C LEU A 643 2.20 -15.88 5.62
N LYS A 644 2.18 -16.07 4.30
CA LYS A 644 2.04 -17.41 3.69
C LYS A 644 3.31 -18.23 3.83
N ILE A 645 4.47 -17.59 3.94
CA ILE A 645 5.80 -18.18 3.85
C ILE A 645 6.53 -18.09 5.19
N TYR A 646 6.60 -16.90 5.78
CA TYR A 646 7.33 -16.60 7.02
C TYR A 646 6.72 -15.42 7.76
N ASP A 647 7.16 -15.24 9.03
CA ASP A 647 7.09 -14.00 9.79
C ASP A 647 8.50 -13.57 10.21
N LEU A 648 8.67 -12.34 10.71
CA LEU A 648 9.98 -11.82 11.13
C LEU A 648 10.72 -12.72 12.13
N PRO A 649 10.07 -13.34 13.14
CA PRO A 649 10.72 -14.34 14.01
C PRO A 649 11.28 -15.56 13.26
N ASP A 650 10.64 -15.99 12.16
CA ASP A 650 11.15 -17.11 11.35
C ASP A 650 12.45 -16.72 10.62
N LEU A 651 12.58 -15.46 10.19
CA LEU A 651 13.80 -14.91 9.60
C LEU A 651 14.92 -14.90 10.60
N VAL A 652 14.68 -14.46 11.84
CA VAL A 652 15.66 -14.51 12.93
C VAL A 652 16.08 -15.95 13.24
N ALA A 653 15.14 -16.89 13.28
CA ALA A 653 15.44 -18.31 13.49
C ALA A 653 16.39 -18.86 12.41
N SER A 654 16.28 -18.39 11.15
CA SER A 654 17.13 -18.82 10.04
C SER A 654 18.57 -18.33 10.13
N LEU A 655 18.84 -17.32 10.97
CA LEU A 655 20.18 -16.80 11.18
C LEU A 655 21.05 -17.69 12.08
N ALA A 656 20.47 -18.60 12.86
CA ALA A 656 21.22 -19.49 13.74
C ALA A 656 22.30 -20.27 12.95
N PRO A 657 23.56 -20.36 13.44
CA PRO A 657 24.05 -19.96 14.77
C PRO A 657 24.67 -18.54 14.84
N ARG A 658 24.43 -17.64 13.87
CA ARG A 658 24.99 -16.28 13.86
C ARG A 658 24.47 -15.45 15.04
N LYS A 659 25.27 -14.50 15.54
CA LYS A 659 24.85 -13.62 16.64
C LYS A 659 23.77 -12.65 16.18
N VAL A 660 22.67 -12.56 16.93
CA VAL A 660 21.55 -11.64 16.69
C VAL A 660 21.17 -10.98 18.00
N SER A 661 21.07 -9.64 17.97
CA SER A 661 20.54 -8.84 19.08
C SER A 661 19.28 -8.12 18.66
N ILE A 662 18.18 -8.30 19.40
CA ILE A 662 16.90 -7.63 19.23
C ILE A 662 16.74 -6.68 20.41
N VAL A 663 16.70 -5.37 20.13
CA VAL A 663 16.68 -4.31 21.14
C VAL A 663 15.41 -3.47 20.97
N SER A 664 14.65 -3.28 22.06
CA SER A 664 13.46 -2.42 22.08
C SER A 664 12.52 -2.65 20.87
N ALA A 665 12.20 -3.90 20.58
CA ALA A 665 11.27 -4.22 19.49
C ALA A 665 9.88 -3.62 19.76
N THR A 666 9.16 -3.26 18.69
CA THR A 666 7.90 -2.52 18.78
C THR A 666 6.68 -3.36 18.40
N ASP A 667 5.52 -2.95 18.88
CA ASP A 667 4.22 -3.41 18.39
C ASP A 667 3.85 -2.76 17.05
N SER A 668 2.66 -3.07 16.52
CA SER A 668 2.14 -2.50 15.27
C SER A 668 1.80 -1.01 15.33
N LEU A 669 1.83 -0.38 16.50
CA LEU A 669 1.63 1.07 16.71
C LEU A 669 2.95 1.82 16.94
N GLY A 670 4.08 1.10 17.00
CA GLY A 670 5.39 1.66 17.28
C GLY A 670 5.72 1.80 18.76
N HIS A 671 4.91 1.22 19.67
CA HIS A 671 5.24 1.21 21.09
C HIS A 671 6.22 0.09 21.41
N GLU A 672 7.24 0.40 22.23
CA GLU A 672 8.20 -0.60 22.68
C GLU A 672 7.52 -1.73 23.47
N LEU A 673 7.88 -2.95 23.13
CA LEU A 673 7.42 -4.16 23.81
C LEU A 673 8.46 -4.59 24.85
N PRO A 674 8.02 -4.97 26.07
CA PRO A 674 8.95 -5.56 27.07
C PRO A 674 9.69 -6.78 26.53
N ALA A 675 10.97 -6.92 26.82
CA ALA A 675 11.81 -8.02 26.32
C ALA A 675 11.25 -9.41 26.59
N ASN A 676 10.53 -9.61 27.71
CA ASN A 676 9.86 -10.88 28.01
C ASN A 676 8.69 -11.18 27.05
N THR A 677 8.01 -10.17 26.56
CA THR A 677 6.96 -10.28 25.52
C THR A 677 7.60 -10.60 24.18
N VAL A 678 8.63 -9.87 23.79
CA VAL A 678 9.39 -10.13 22.58
C VAL A 678 9.95 -11.56 22.57
N ARG A 679 10.51 -12.03 23.70
CA ARG A 679 11.02 -13.41 23.82
C ARG A 679 9.96 -14.48 23.59
N LYS A 680 8.69 -14.21 23.93
CA LYS A 680 7.58 -15.12 23.62
C LYS A 680 7.27 -15.13 22.14
N VAL A 681 7.22 -13.96 21.48
CA VAL A 681 7.03 -13.83 20.04
C VAL A 681 8.14 -14.58 19.29
N TYR A 682 9.38 -14.46 19.74
CA TYR A 682 10.56 -15.10 19.14
C TYR A 682 10.86 -16.51 19.68
N SER A 683 9.89 -17.18 20.32
CA SER A 683 10.11 -18.52 20.93
C SER A 683 10.69 -19.52 19.92
N ARG A 684 10.21 -19.55 18.69
CA ARG A 684 10.75 -20.43 17.62
C ARG A 684 12.22 -20.14 17.30
N ALA A 685 12.60 -18.85 17.26
CA ALA A 685 14.00 -18.47 17.06
C ALA A 685 14.86 -18.92 18.25
N VAL A 686 14.43 -18.65 19.47
CA VAL A 686 15.13 -19.10 20.70
C VAL A 686 15.29 -20.62 20.71
N ASP A 687 14.27 -21.37 20.30
CA ASP A 687 14.34 -22.83 20.22
C ASP A 687 15.29 -23.30 19.11
N ALA A 688 15.35 -22.64 17.97
CA ALA A 688 16.32 -22.95 16.90
C ALA A 688 17.76 -22.78 17.40
N TYR A 689 18.06 -21.69 18.09
CA TYR A 689 19.37 -21.46 18.70
C TYR A 689 19.68 -22.51 19.79
N ARG A 690 18.71 -22.88 20.62
CA ARG A 690 18.85 -23.91 21.64
C ARG A 690 19.16 -25.29 21.02
N GLN A 691 18.50 -25.66 19.96
CA GLN A 691 18.77 -26.93 19.26
C GLN A 691 20.22 -27.01 18.74
N MET A 692 20.80 -25.87 18.39
CA MET A 692 22.21 -25.77 17.97
C MET A 692 23.18 -25.58 19.13
N LYS A 693 22.69 -25.52 20.41
CA LYS A 693 23.46 -25.23 21.61
C LYS A 693 24.16 -23.87 21.57
N MET A 694 23.49 -22.88 21.02
CA MET A 694 23.98 -21.52 20.77
C MET A 694 23.01 -20.45 21.36
N GLU A 695 22.37 -20.74 22.49
CA GLU A 695 21.43 -19.83 23.16
C GLU A 695 22.03 -18.47 23.46
N GLN A 696 23.33 -18.42 23.72
CA GLN A 696 24.10 -17.19 23.97
C GLN A 696 24.30 -16.33 22.71
N ALA A 697 23.93 -16.83 21.51
CA ALA A 697 24.05 -16.06 20.26
C ALA A 697 22.79 -15.28 19.91
N ILE A 698 21.67 -15.45 20.64
CA ILE A 698 20.47 -14.65 20.51
C ILE A 698 20.20 -13.83 21.77
N HIS A 699 20.24 -12.52 21.63
CA HIS A 699 19.98 -11.56 22.69
C HIS A 699 18.67 -10.82 22.43
N ILE A 700 17.80 -10.76 23.45
CA ILE A 700 16.53 -10.02 23.40
C ILE A 700 16.46 -9.18 24.68
N ARG A 701 16.44 -7.85 24.53
CA ARG A 701 16.46 -6.92 25.65
C ARG A 701 15.76 -5.60 25.38
N ASP A 702 15.43 -4.91 26.45
CA ASP A 702 15.00 -3.53 26.42
C ASP A 702 16.22 -2.62 26.44
N ARG A 703 16.16 -1.44 25.83
CA ARG A 703 17.15 -0.38 26.01
C ARG A 703 16.84 0.33 27.33
N SER A 704 17.78 0.36 28.27
CA SER A 704 17.64 1.16 29.48
C SER A 704 18.14 2.58 29.25
N VAL A 705 17.51 3.57 29.90
CA VAL A 705 17.92 4.99 29.85
C VAL A 705 19.36 5.20 30.36
N SER A 706 19.88 4.27 31.17
CA SER A 706 21.25 4.27 31.70
C SER A 706 22.22 3.47 30.83
N ASP A 707 21.77 2.73 29.81
CA ASP A 707 22.65 2.01 28.92
C ASP A 707 23.40 3.00 28.04
N GLU A 708 24.64 3.24 28.37
CA GLU A 708 25.55 3.84 27.39
C GLU A 708 25.50 2.98 26.13
N THR A 709 25.52 3.60 25.01
CA THR A 709 25.44 2.96 23.69
C THR A 709 26.51 1.85 23.54
N THR A 710 27.61 1.95 24.27
CA THR A 710 28.68 0.93 24.41
C THR A 710 28.17 -0.45 24.83
N THR A 711 27.08 -0.54 25.61
CA THR A 711 26.56 -1.85 26.08
C THR A 711 25.82 -2.58 24.97
N ILE A 712 25.07 -1.83 24.10
CA ILE A 712 24.39 -2.39 22.95
C ILE A 712 25.38 -2.87 21.90
N TYR A 713 26.49 -2.14 21.74
CA TYR A 713 27.52 -2.43 20.76
C TYR A 713 28.58 -3.41 21.31
N GLY A 714 28.70 -3.58 22.63
CA GLY A 714 29.51 -4.65 23.21
C GLY A 714 29.11 -6.04 22.71
N GLU A 715 27.86 -6.18 22.20
CA GLU A 715 27.41 -7.40 21.55
C GLU A 715 27.94 -7.57 20.11
N LEU A 716 28.32 -6.48 19.45
CA LEU A 716 29.00 -6.52 18.14
C LEU A 716 30.53 -6.71 18.30
N VAL A 717 31.12 -6.24 19.41
CA VAL A 717 32.53 -6.40 19.69
C VAL A 717 32.68 -7.66 20.56
N ASP A 718 33.53 -8.62 20.18
CA ASP A 718 33.87 -9.70 21.05
C ASP A 718 34.74 -9.12 22.22
N GLU A 719 34.36 -9.37 23.48
CA GLU A 719 35.24 -9.06 24.58
C GLU A 719 36.61 -9.72 24.28
N PRO A 720 37.72 -8.98 24.32
CA PRO A 720 39.01 -9.61 24.18
C PRO A 720 39.11 -10.69 25.27
N ALA A 721 39.48 -11.90 24.86
CA ALA A 721 39.66 -13.00 25.79
C ALA A 721 40.50 -12.47 26.97
N ARG A 722 39.92 -12.36 28.17
CA ARG A 722 40.65 -11.93 29.37
C ARG A 722 41.79 -12.91 29.55
N PRO A 723 43.04 -12.43 29.73
CA PRO A 723 44.22 -13.26 29.84
C PRO A 723 44.17 -14.23 31.02
#